data_5f28c7c45598af436168f2291eade509
#
_entry.id   5f28c7c45598af436168f2291eade509
#
_cell.length_a   1.000
_cell.length_b   1.000
_cell.length_c   1.000
_cell.angle_alpha   90.00
_cell.angle_beta   90.00
_cell.angle_gamma   90.00
#
_symmetry.space_group_name_H-M   'P 1'
#
loop_
_entity.id
_entity.type
_entity.pdbx_description
1 polymer ?
#
loop_
_entity_poly.entity_id
_entity_poly.type
_entity_poly.pdbx_seq_one_letter_code
_entity_poly.pdbx_strand_id
1 'polypeptide(L)'
;MENKKTYTYDEAYKASLEYFDGDELAARVWVSKYAMKDSFGNIYEQSPEDMHWRLAREIARIENKYPNPMSEREVFDLLDHFRYIIPAGSPMTGIGNDHQIASLSNCFVIGIEGDGDSYGAIMRLDEEQVQLMKRRGGVGHDLSQIRPKGSPVANSALTSTGLVPFMERYSNSTREVAQDGRRGALMLSVSIKHPDSEAFIDAKMTEGKVTGANVSVKIDDQFMQAAVDDKPYTQQFPIDSDNPIVKKDISAKQLWEKIVHNAWKSAEPGVLFWDTILRESIPDCYADLGFQTVSTNPCGEIPLCPYDSCRLLAINLYSYIKNPFTPEASFDFDLFKEHVAKAQRIMDDIVDLELEKIDLIMDKVSHDPQCDDIKHAEYHLWEKIKDKSSKGRRTGVGITAEGDMLAAMGLRYGTEEATAFSVDVHRTLALTAYASSVQMAKERGAFAIFDAEREKNNPFLLRIKDADPQLYSDIMTYGRRNIACLTIAPTGTTSLMTQTTSGIEPVFMPVYKRRRKVNPNDADAHVDFVDEVGDSFEEYIVYHKKFLEWMRINGIDTEKRYTQEEIDELVARSPYYKATANDVDWLMKVRMQGAIQKWVDHSISVTVNLPNNVDEALVNRLYVEAWRSGCKGCTIYRDGSRSGVMIAVSKKDKKKKSAAQPANDKVTALANVLAVTETRPRELECDVVRFQNNREKWVAFVGLLDGYPYEIFTGLQDDEEGIALPKTVTKGRIIKQVNADGTKRYDFQFENKRGYKTTVEGLSEKFNPEYWNYAKLISGVLRYRMPIDHVIKLVASLQLNDQSINTWKNGVERALKKYIADGTAAKGQVCPVCGQETLVYQEGCLICKNCGASRCG
;
A
#
# COMPACT_ATOMS: atom_id res chain seq x y z
N MET A 1 9.51 1.28 40.00
CA MET A 1 9.78 0.92 38.62
C MET A 1 11.26 0.53 38.55
N GLU A 2 11.56 -0.73 38.33
CA GLU A 2 12.92 -1.16 38.03
C GLU A 2 13.40 -0.39 36.80
N ASN A 3 14.62 0.15 36.88
CA ASN A 3 15.27 0.82 35.72
C ASN A 3 15.51 -0.26 34.65
N LYS A 4 14.51 -0.53 33.79
CA LYS A 4 14.72 -1.40 32.62
C LYS A 4 15.79 -0.76 31.74
N LYS A 5 16.77 -1.52 31.34
CA LYS A 5 17.86 -1.06 30.45
C LYS A 5 17.27 -0.65 29.11
N THR A 6 17.72 0.50 28.62
CA THR A 6 17.35 1.02 27.29
C THR A 6 18.57 1.06 26.38
N TYR A 7 18.32 1.03 25.08
CA TYR A 7 19.34 1.03 24.03
C TYR A 7 19.08 2.17 23.07
N THR A 8 20.14 2.75 22.54
CA THR A 8 20.05 3.68 21.41
C THR A 8 19.70 2.92 20.12
N TYR A 9 19.24 3.65 19.11
CA TYR A 9 18.99 3.06 17.79
C TYR A 9 20.24 2.38 17.22
N ASP A 10 21.41 3.02 17.35
CA ASP A 10 22.67 2.51 16.81
C ASP A 10 23.13 1.22 17.53
N GLU A 11 22.96 1.15 18.85
CA GLU A 11 23.26 -0.08 19.61
C GLU A 11 22.37 -1.23 19.19
N ALA A 12 21.05 -1.00 19.10
CA ALA A 12 20.10 -2.00 18.67
C ALA A 12 20.30 -2.40 17.19
N TYR A 13 20.61 -1.43 16.32
CA TYR A 13 20.90 -1.71 14.92
C TYR A 13 22.15 -2.57 14.74
N LYS A 14 23.24 -2.24 15.45
CA LYS A 14 24.50 -2.99 15.38
C LYS A 14 24.33 -4.44 15.85
N ALA A 15 23.66 -4.67 16.99
CA ALA A 15 23.38 -6.01 17.48
C ALA A 15 22.46 -6.80 16.55
N SER A 16 21.44 -6.11 15.96
CA SER A 16 20.56 -6.73 14.99
C SER A 16 21.27 -7.05 13.67
N LEU A 17 22.23 -6.23 13.25
CA LEU A 17 23.03 -6.50 12.06
C LEU A 17 23.86 -7.78 12.22
N GLU A 18 24.44 -7.99 13.40
CA GLU A 18 25.15 -9.22 13.74
C GLU A 18 24.20 -10.43 13.76
N TYR A 19 23.01 -10.29 14.38
CA TYR A 19 21.98 -11.33 14.42
C TYR A 19 21.49 -11.77 13.03
N PHE A 20 21.45 -10.86 12.05
CA PHE A 20 21.01 -11.14 10.66
C PHE A 20 22.18 -11.38 9.70
N ASP A 21 23.37 -11.77 10.19
CA ASP A 21 24.55 -12.05 9.35
C ASP A 21 24.85 -10.93 8.33
N GLY A 22 24.81 -9.68 8.81
CA GLY A 22 25.13 -8.50 8.00
C GLY A 22 23.98 -8.01 7.08
N ASP A 23 22.75 -8.52 7.21
CA ASP A 23 21.62 -8.02 6.43
C ASP A 23 21.09 -6.70 7.01
N GLU A 24 21.53 -5.59 6.41
CA GLU A 24 21.13 -4.24 6.81
C GLU A 24 19.63 -4.00 6.73
N LEU A 25 18.95 -4.59 5.72
CA LEU A 25 17.52 -4.37 5.53
C LEU A 25 16.71 -5.08 6.62
N ALA A 26 17.04 -6.32 6.92
CA ALA A 26 16.42 -7.08 8.00
C ALA A 26 16.62 -6.40 9.36
N ALA A 27 17.87 -6.01 9.67
CA ALA A 27 18.22 -5.31 10.91
C ALA A 27 17.44 -3.99 11.05
N ARG A 28 17.45 -3.16 10.02
CA ARG A 28 16.75 -1.86 10.01
C ARG A 28 15.24 -2.00 10.16
N VAL A 29 14.66 -3.00 9.50
CA VAL A 29 13.21 -3.29 9.58
C VAL A 29 12.85 -3.74 10.99
N TRP A 30 13.64 -4.62 11.60
CA TRP A 30 13.35 -5.07 12.96
C TRP A 30 13.43 -3.93 13.98
N VAL A 31 14.52 -3.16 14.00
CA VAL A 31 14.68 -2.04 14.93
C VAL A 31 13.58 -1.00 14.77
N SER A 32 13.22 -0.68 13.51
CA SER A 32 12.23 0.37 13.25
C SER A 32 10.80 -0.06 13.58
N LYS A 33 10.43 -1.34 13.35
CA LYS A 33 9.02 -1.78 13.37
C LYS A 33 8.65 -2.73 14.49
N TYR A 34 9.62 -3.50 15.02
CA TYR A 34 9.32 -4.63 15.91
C TYR A 34 9.98 -4.58 17.28
N ALA A 35 11.14 -3.94 17.42
CA ALA A 35 11.77 -3.74 18.71
C ALA A 35 10.81 -3.05 19.68
N MET A 36 10.75 -3.54 20.92
CA MET A 36 9.88 -2.98 21.96
C MET A 36 10.27 -1.56 22.29
N LYS A 37 9.32 -0.64 22.18
CA LYS A 37 9.50 0.80 22.44
C LYS A 37 8.39 1.35 23.31
N ASP A 38 8.72 2.41 24.07
CA ASP A 38 7.73 3.26 24.72
C ASP A 38 7.27 4.40 23.80
N SER A 39 6.38 5.24 24.31
CA SER A 39 5.85 6.43 23.61
C SER A 39 6.88 7.55 23.42
N PHE A 40 8.05 7.46 24.06
CA PHE A 40 9.16 8.42 23.93
C PHE A 40 10.23 7.94 22.95
N GLY A 41 10.06 6.72 22.38
CA GLY A 41 11.00 6.13 21.44
C GLY A 41 12.19 5.40 22.09
N ASN A 42 12.19 5.20 23.40
CA ASN A 42 13.18 4.38 24.07
C ASN A 42 13.04 2.93 23.66
N ILE A 43 14.14 2.29 23.28
CA ILE A 43 14.19 0.89 22.85
C ILE A 43 14.60 0.02 24.03
N TYR A 44 13.85 -1.05 24.32
CA TYR A 44 14.04 -1.95 25.44
C TYR A 44 14.63 -3.31 25.07
N GLU A 45 14.85 -3.56 23.80
CA GLU A 45 15.40 -4.79 23.24
C GLU A 45 16.63 -4.49 22.41
N GLN A 46 17.72 -5.19 22.63
CA GLN A 46 18.97 -4.99 21.92
C GLN A 46 18.97 -5.65 20.55
N SER A 47 18.35 -6.84 20.47
CA SER A 47 18.33 -7.65 19.25
C SER A 47 17.00 -8.45 19.14
N PRO A 48 16.72 -9.09 17.99
CA PRO A 48 15.58 -10.00 17.87
C PRO A 48 15.55 -11.13 18.88
N GLU A 49 16.70 -11.55 19.40
CA GLU A 49 16.79 -12.58 20.45
C GLU A 49 16.04 -12.17 21.71
N ASP A 50 16.19 -10.92 22.18
CA ASP A 50 15.45 -10.39 23.33
C ASP A 50 13.94 -10.44 23.12
N MET A 51 13.50 -10.10 21.91
CA MET A 51 12.08 -10.19 21.50
C MET A 51 11.60 -11.64 21.58
N HIS A 52 12.34 -12.58 21.01
CA HIS A 52 11.96 -14.00 21.01
C HIS A 52 11.87 -14.57 22.43
N TRP A 53 12.77 -14.19 23.33
CA TRP A 53 12.67 -14.55 24.75
C TRP A 53 11.45 -13.93 25.44
N ARG A 54 11.09 -12.70 25.14
CA ARG A 54 9.89 -12.07 25.66
C ARG A 54 8.63 -12.82 25.19
N LEU A 55 8.55 -13.13 23.90
CA LEU A 55 7.44 -13.91 23.34
C LEU A 55 7.36 -15.29 23.97
N ALA A 56 8.48 -16.00 24.07
CA ALA A 56 8.55 -17.35 24.62
C ALA A 56 8.09 -17.42 26.09
N ARG A 57 8.48 -16.44 26.92
CA ARG A 57 8.03 -16.34 28.32
C ARG A 57 6.52 -16.19 28.44
N GLU A 58 5.93 -15.31 27.67
CA GLU A 58 4.50 -15.05 27.75
C GLU A 58 3.67 -16.23 27.20
N ILE A 59 4.10 -16.84 26.12
CA ILE A 59 3.47 -18.05 25.57
C ILE A 59 3.57 -19.20 26.57
N ALA A 60 4.77 -19.47 27.16
CA ALA A 60 4.94 -20.49 28.16
C ALA A 60 4.11 -20.21 29.43
N ARG A 61 3.91 -18.93 29.80
CA ARG A 61 3.01 -18.53 30.89
C ARG A 61 1.57 -18.97 30.64
N ILE A 62 1.09 -18.84 29.43
CA ILE A 62 -0.24 -19.31 29.02
C ILE A 62 -0.27 -20.84 29.00
N GLU A 63 0.71 -21.48 28.35
CA GLU A 63 0.82 -22.92 28.28
C GLU A 63 0.73 -23.61 29.69
N ASN A 64 1.36 -23.01 30.70
CA ASN A 64 1.31 -23.48 32.06
C ASN A 64 -0.10 -23.48 32.71
N LYS A 65 -1.10 -22.89 32.08
CA LYS A 65 -2.50 -23.01 32.52
C LYS A 65 -3.15 -24.32 32.07
N TYR A 66 -2.49 -25.08 31.18
CA TYR A 66 -3.06 -26.23 30.48
C TYR A 66 -2.21 -27.48 30.62
N PRO A 67 -2.76 -28.67 30.34
CA PRO A 67 -2.01 -29.91 30.31
C PRO A 67 -0.90 -29.93 29.26
N ASN A 68 0.19 -30.64 29.55
CA ASN A 68 1.33 -30.84 28.66
C ASN A 68 1.93 -29.51 28.08
N PRO A 69 2.31 -28.57 28.95
CA PRO A 69 2.78 -27.27 28.52
C PRO A 69 4.10 -27.36 27.78
N MET A 70 4.24 -26.56 26.72
CA MET A 70 5.54 -26.28 26.12
C MET A 70 6.35 -25.38 27.06
N SER A 71 7.65 -25.70 27.21
CA SER A 71 8.57 -24.89 27.99
C SER A 71 8.94 -23.58 27.24
N GLU A 72 9.38 -22.57 27.99
CA GLU A 72 9.92 -21.34 27.46
C GLU A 72 11.03 -21.59 26.42
N ARG A 73 11.91 -22.55 26.69
CA ARG A 73 13.00 -22.94 25.80
C ARG A 73 12.49 -23.54 24.48
N GLU A 74 11.52 -24.45 24.52
CA GLU A 74 10.92 -25.01 23.30
C GLU A 74 10.26 -23.97 22.44
N VAL A 75 9.54 -23.02 23.03
CA VAL A 75 8.92 -21.92 22.28
C VAL A 75 10.00 -21.01 21.69
N PHE A 76 11.05 -20.67 22.45
CA PHE A 76 12.17 -19.88 21.95
C PHE A 76 12.84 -20.54 20.74
N ASP A 77 13.15 -21.84 20.81
CA ASP A 77 13.82 -22.58 19.73
C ASP A 77 12.99 -22.63 18.43
N LEU A 78 11.65 -22.55 18.54
CA LEU A 78 10.76 -22.45 17.39
C LEU A 78 10.78 -21.05 16.72
N LEU A 79 11.01 -20.00 17.51
CA LEU A 79 10.96 -18.61 17.05
C LEU A 79 12.32 -18.07 16.59
N ASP A 80 13.40 -18.54 17.25
CA ASP A 80 14.72 -17.93 17.12
C ASP A 80 15.24 -17.94 15.68
N HIS A 81 15.95 -16.87 15.32
CA HIS A 81 16.42 -16.57 13.96
C HIS A 81 15.32 -16.56 12.90
N PHE A 82 14.05 -16.40 13.28
CA PHE A 82 12.90 -16.48 12.36
C PHE A 82 12.93 -17.77 11.54
N ARG A 83 13.45 -18.83 12.14
CA ARG A 83 13.77 -20.06 11.42
C ARG A 83 12.54 -20.88 11.08
N TYR A 84 11.69 -21.17 12.06
CA TYR A 84 10.56 -22.09 11.87
C TYR A 84 9.21 -21.39 11.94
N ILE A 85 8.96 -20.63 13.01
CA ILE A 85 7.67 -20.01 13.32
C ILE A 85 7.86 -18.51 13.46
N ILE A 86 7.07 -17.74 12.75
CA ILE A 86 7.14 -16.30 12.71
C ILE A 86 5.77 -15.72 13.04
N PRO A 87 5.53 -15.23 14.26
CA PRO A 87 4.32 -14.48 14.58
C PRO A 87 4.22 -13.22 13.72
N ALA A 88 3.00 -12.77 13.41
CA ALA A 88 2.82 -11.54 12.67
C ALA A 88 3.14 -10.29 13.51
N GLY A 89 3.14 -9.13 12.87
CA GLY A 89 3.65 -7.90 13.48
C GLY A 89 2.97 -7.49 14.78
N SER A 90 1.65 -7.65 14.93
CA SER A 90 0.95 -7.29 16.17
C SER A 90 1.32 -8.19 17.34
N PRO A 91 1.34 -9.54 17.21
CA PRO A 91 1.91 -10.40 18.23
C PRO A 91 3.36 -10.09 18.59
N MET A 92 4.24 -9.91 17.59
CA MET A 92 5.66 -9.60 17.84
C MET A 92 5.86 -8.32 18.66
N THR A 93 5.10 -7.29 18.39
CA THR A 93 5.24 -6.00 19.09
C THR A 93 4.45 -5.92 20.39
N GLY A 94 3.34 -6.66 20.51
CA GLY A 94 2.37 -6.49 21.59
C GLY A 94 2.47 -7.50 22.74
N ILE A 95 2.91 -8.75 22.46
CA ILE A 95 3.05 -9.76 23.52
C ILE A 95 4.12 -9.31 24.52
N GLY A 96 3.77 -9.27 25.82
CA GLY A 96 4.68 -8.85 26.89
C GLY A 96 5.11 -7.38 26.82
N ASN A 97 4.47 -6.55 25.99
CA ASN A 97 4.72 -5.12 25.91
C ASN A 97 3.73 -4.38 26.83
N ASP A 98 4.26 -3.78 27.90
CA ASP A 98 3.49 -3.00 28.87
C ASP A 98 3.53 -1.50 28.58
N HIS A 99 4.33 -1.04 27.62
CA HIS A 99 4.48 0.36 27.27
C HIS A 99 3.38 0.85 26.30
N GLN A 100 2.78 -0.06 25.55
CA GLN A 100 1.73 0.23 24.58
C GLN A 100 0.54 -0.72 24.79
N ILE A 101 -0.63 -0.16 25.06
CA ILE A 101 -1.87 -0.92 25.16
C ILE A 101 -2.47 -1.06 23.76
N ALA A 102 -2.16 -2.16 23.08
CA ALA A 102 -2.59 -2.47 21.72
C ALA A 102 -3.09 -3.92 21.62
N SER A 103 -3.88 -4.20 20.60
CA SER A 103 -4.35 -5.55 20.28
C SER A 103 -3.22 -6.41 19.67
N LEU A 104 -3.28 -7.71 19.90
CA LEU A 104 -2.44 -8.70 19.23
C LEU A 104 -3.05 -9.18 17.91
N SER A 105 -4.30 -8.80 17.62
CA SER A 105 -4.96 -9.11 16.35
C SER A 105 -4.47 -8.16 15.26
N ASN A 106 -4.16 -8.72 14.09
CA ASN A 106 -3.72 -7.93 12.95
C ASN A 106 -4.89 -7.32 12.19
N CYS A 107 -6.02 -8.02 12.16
CA CYS A 107 -7.12 -7.76 11.25
C CYS A 107 -8.47 -7.96 11.91
N PHE A 108 -9.39 -7.06 11.60
CA PHE A 108 -10.76 -7.04 12.08
C PHE A 108 -11.71 -6.80 10.93
N VAL A 109 -12.94 -7.29 11.08
CA VAL A 109 -14.07 -6.82 10.29
C VAL A 109 -15.08 -6.20 11.25
N ILE A 110 -15.65 -5.08 10.88
CA ILE A 110 -16.75 -4.42 11.60
C ILE A 110 -17.99 -4.37 10.73
N GLY A 111 -19.13 -4.20 11.34
CA GLY A 111 -20.42 -4.11 10.67
C GLY A 111 -21.53 -3.84 11.68
N ILE A 112 -22.67 -3.37 11.22
CA ILE A 112 -23.83 -3.18 12.07
C ILE A 112 -24.69 -4.45 12.02
N GLU A 113 -25.03 -4.97 13.19
CA GLU A 113 -26.04 -6.03 13.31
C GLU A 113 -27.44 -5.42 13.06
N GLY A 114 -28.18 -6.00 12.12
CA GLY A 114 -29.47 -5.49 11.69
C GLY A 114 -29.36 -4.43 10.58
N ASP A 115 -30.15 -3.35 10.68
CA ASP A 115 -30.22 -2.30 9.66
C ASP A 115 -29.07 -1.29 9.79
N GLY A 116 -28.08 -1.43 8.92
CA GLY A 116 -26.92 -0.53 8.84
C GLY A 116 -27.13 0.72 7.98
N ASP A 117 -28.33 0.90 7.42
CA ASP A 117 -28.62 1.97 6.46
C ASP A 117 -29.13 3.26 7.14
N SER A 118 -28.35 3.78 8.08
CA SER A 118 -28.62 5.07 8.72
C SER A 118 -27.35 5.86 8.92
N TYR A 119 -27.47 7.22 9.01
CA TYR A 119 -26.32 8.05 9.35
C TYR A 119 -25.69 7.67 10.69
N GLY A 120 -26.51 7.27 11.67
CA GLY A 120 -26.00 6.81 12.97
C GLY A 120 -25.14 5.57 12.81
N ALA A 121 -25.58 4.58 12.04
CA ALA A 121 -24.80 3.36 11.75
C ALA A 121 -23.53 3.67 10.97
N ILE A 122 -23.62 4.50 9.93
CA ILE A 122 -22.48 4.87 9.08
C ILE A 122 -21.41 5.62 9.91
N MET A 123 -21.82 6.58 10.77
CA MET A 123 -20.89 7.31 11.64
C MET A 123 -20.31 6.41 12.73
N ARG A 124 -21.11 5.48 13.26
CA ARG A 124 -20.61 4.50 14.23
C ARG A 124 -19.50 3.63 13.65
N LEU A 125 -19.63 3.16 12.41
CA LEU A 125 -18.57 2.38 11.74
C LEU A 125 -17.30 3.22 11.51
N ASP A 126 -17.42 4.49 11.20
CA ASP A 126 -16.28 5.40 11.06
C ASP A 126 -15.53 5.56 12.38
N GLU A 127 -16.25 5.74 13.48
CA GLU A 127 -15.67 5.80 14.83
C GLU A 127 -15.01 4.47 15.22
N GLU A 128 -15.69 3.34 15.06
CA GLU A 128 -15.16 2.01 15.37
C GLU A 128 -13.91 1.68 14.56
N GLN A 129 -13.88 2.05 13.27
CA GLN A 129 -12.70 1.94 12.41
C GLN A 129 -11.48 2.64 13.01
N VAL A 130 -11.62 3.89 13.43
CA VAL A 130 -10.55 4.69 14.03
C VAL A 130 -10.11 4.08 15.36
N GLN A 131 -11.05 3.64 16.20
CA GLN A 131 -10.75 3.03 17.50
C GLN A 131 -9.92 1.75 17.35
N LEU A 132 -10.17 0.93 16.32
CA LEU A 132 -9.36 -0.26 16.02
C LEU A 132 -8.00 0.09 15.44
N MET A 133 -7.96 1.06 14.52
CA MET A 133 -6.70 1.44 13.88
C MET A 133 -5.70 2.04 14.87
N LYS A 134 -6.14 2.83 15.85
CA LYS A 134 -5.26 3.35 16.91
C LYS A 134 -4.68 2.24 17.81
N ARG A 135 -5.30 1.04 17.81
CA ARG A 135 -4.83 -0.16 18.51
C ARG A 135 -4.09 -1.14 17.59
N ARG A 136 -3.60 -0.68 16.43
CA ARG A 136 -2.80 -1.41 15.42
C ARG A 136 -3.58 -2.39 14.54
N GLY A 137 -4.92 -2.42 14.60
CA GLY A 137 -5.74 -3.27 13.76
C GLY A 137 -5.88 -2.75 12.33
N GLY A 138 -5.83 -3.63 11.33
CA GLY A 138 -6.36 -3.37 10.00
C GLY A 138 -7.87 -3.68 10.00
N VAL A 139 -8.67 -2.91 9.28
CA VAL A 139 -10.12 -2.99 9.34
C VAL A 139 -10.72 -3.26 7.96
N GLY A 140 -11.74 -4.10 7.90
CA GLY A 140 -12.58 -4.25 6.72
C GLY A 140 -14.06 -4.06 7.08
N HIS A 141 -14.82 -3.48 6.17
CA HIS A 141 -16.27 -3.47 6.30
C HIS A 141 -16.97 -3.39 4.93
N ASP A 142 -18.21 -3.86 4.91
CA ASP A 142 -19.03 -3.98 3.72
C ASP A 142 -20.01 -2.81 3.60
N LEU A 143 -20.15 -2.27 2.41
CA LEU A 143 -21.05 -1.14 2.13
C LEU A 143 -22.38 -1.57 1.52
N SER A 144 -22.62 -2.87 1.34
CA SER A 144 -23.80 -3.38 0.64
C SER A 144 -25.12 -3.09 1.35
N GLN A 145 -25.08 -2.72 2.64
CA GLN A 145 -26.27 -2.34 3.41
C GLN A 145 -26.68 -0.88 3.23
N ILE A 146 -25.82 -0.02 2.65
CA ILE A 146 -26.13 1.40 2.44
C ILE A 146 -26.98 1.53 1.17
N ARG A 147 -28.11 2.25 1.25
CA ARG A 147 -29.02 2.44 0.11
C ARG A 147 -28.35 3.13 -1.09
N PRO A 148 -28.72 2.73 -2.32
CA PRO A 148 -28.10 3.29 -3.52
C PRO A 148 -28.50 4.76 -3.74
N LYS A 149 -27.69 5.43 -4.59
CA LYS A 149 -27.91 6.82 -5.00
C LYS A 149 -29.30 7.02 -5.56
N GLY A 150 -29.94 8.11 -5.13
CA GLY A 150 -31.29 8.50 -5.57
C GLY A 150 -32.43 7.79 -4.82
N SER A 151 -32.15 6.82 -3.96
CA SER A 151 -33.17 6.22 -3.10
C SER A 151 -33.74 7.24 -2.11
N PRO A 152 -35.06 7.19 -1.81
CA PRO A 152 -35.68 8.13 -0.88
C PRO A 152 -35.10 8.01 0.53
N VAL A 153 -34.94 9.14 1.20
CA VAL A 153 -34.56 9.24 2.61
C VAL A 153 -35.55 10.15 3.36
N ALA A 154 -35.88 9.80 4.59
CA ALA A 154 -36.83 10.52 5.40
C ALA A 154 -36.21 11.70 6.15
N ASN A 155 -35.32 12.46 5.50
CA ASN A 155 -34.70 13.66 6.03
C ASN A 155 -34.71 14.80 5.00
N SER A 156 -34.15 15.96 5.32
CA SER A 156 -34.14 17.14 4.46
C SER A 156 -33.42 16.97 3.12
N ALA A 157 -32.60 15.95 2.95
CA ALA A 157 -31.93 15.64 1.70
C ALA A 157 -32.87 15.00 0.64
N LEU A 158 -33.96 14.39 1.06
CA LEU A 158 -34.97 13.68 0.26
C LEU A 158 -34.45 12.44 -0.49
N THR A 159 -33.19 12.44 -0.90
CA THR A 159 -32.57 11.33 -1.64
C THR A 159 -31.17 11.02 -1.12
N SER A 160 -30.76 9.74 -1.23
CA SER A 160 -29.43 9.25 -0.90
C SER A 160 -28.39 9.71 -1.90
N THR A 161 -27.18 10.00 -1.41
CA THR A 161 -25.99 10.28 -2.23
C THR A 161 -25.28 9.03 -2.75
N GLY A 162 -25.68 7.84 -2.26
CA GLY A 162 -25.06 6.54 -2.60
C GLY A 162 -23.77 6.26 -1.86
N LEU A 163 -22.99 5.29 -2.35
CA LEU A 163 -21.84 4.73 -1.64
C LEU A 163 -20.58 5.63 -1.65
N VAL A 164 -20.29 6.32 -2.77
CA VAL A 164 -19.00 6.98 -2.99
C VAL A 164 -18.63 8.02 -1.94
N PRO A 165 -19.53 8.91 -1.46
CA PRO A 165 -19.19 9.85 -0.41
C PRO A 165 -18.77 9.19 0.91
N PHE A 166 -19.36 8.05 1.24
CA PHE A 166 -19.00 7.30 2.44
C PHE A 166 -17.66 6.56 2.28
N MET A 167 -17.36 6.06 1.07
CA MET A 167 -16.03 5.52 0.77
C MET A 167 -14.94 6.57 0.99
N GLU A 168 -15.15 7.80 0.52
CA GLU A 168 -14.21 8.91 0.73
C GLU A 168 -14.04 9.25 2.22
N ARG A 169 -15.14 9.25 2.98
CA ARG A 169 -15.13 9.48 4.42
C ARG A 169 -14.25 8.45 5.13
N TYR A 170 -14.54 7.16 4.98
CA TYR A 170 -13.77 6.09 5.62
C TYR A 170 -12.30 6.07 5.18
N SER A 171 -12.06 6.36 3.91
CA SER A 171 -10.71 6.52 3.37
C SER A 171 -9.95 7.67 4.04
N ASN A 172 -10.61 8.80 4.31
CA ASN A 172 -10.00 9.95 4.98
C ASN A 172 -9.66 9.63 6.43
N SER A 173 -10.59 9.07 7.18
CA SER A 173 -10.37 8.65 8.57
C SER A 173 -9.20 7.68 8.70
N THR A 174 -9.03 6.74 7.74
CA THR A 174 -7.87 5.84 7.70
C THR A 174 -6.54 6.58 7.59
N ARG A 175 -6.49 7.67 6.83
CA ARG A 175 -5.25 8.45 6.63
C ARG A 175 -4.87 9.30 7.84
N GLU A 176 -5.82 9.63 8.68
CA GLU A 176 -5.62 10.43 9.89
C GLU A 176 -4.94 9.61 11.00
N VAL A 177 -5.14 8.29 11.02
CA VAL A 177 -4.60 7.43 12.07
C VAL A 177 -3.18 6.98 11.75
N ALA A 178 -2.22 7.46 12.53
CA ALA A 178 -0.83 7.00 12.50
C ALA A 178 -0.65 5.77 13.41
N GLN A 179 0.14 4.80 12.96
CA GLN A 179 0.45 3.56 13.68
C GLN A 179 1.98 3.36 13.78
N ASP A 180 2.70 4.29 14.40
CA ASP A 180 4.17 4.24 14.54
C ASP A 180 4.87 3.85 13.23
N GLY A 181 4.83 4.74 12.24
CA GLY A 181 5.43 4.55 10.92
C GLY A 181 4.64 3.63 9.96
N ARG A 182 3.46 3.12 10.36
CA ARG A 182 2.48 2.50 9.47
C ARG A 182 1.27 3.42 9.29
N ARG A 183 0.66 3.37 8.13
CA ARG A 183 -0.69 3.95 7.92
C ARG A 183 -1.74 2.93 8.35
N GLY A 184 -2.91 3.39 8.74
CA GLY A 184 -4.09 2.55 8.88
C GLY A 184 -4.31 1.74 7.59
N ALA A 185 -4.87 0.55 7.70
CA ALA A 185 -5.21 -0.29 6.56
C ALA A 185 -6.71 -0.56 6.57
N LEU A 186 -7.38 -0.29 5.44
CA LEU A 186 -8.81 -0.41 5.27
C LEU A 186 -9.16 -1.25 4.04
N MET A 187 -10.13 -2.14 4.19
CA MET A 187 -10.85 -2.78 3.08
C MET A 187 -12.29 -2.28 3.06
N LEU A 188 -12.71 -1.79 1.91
CA LEU A 188 -14.12 -1.55 1.61
C LEU A 188 -14.59 -2.56 0.58
N SER A 189 -15.68 -3.26 0.87
CA SER A 189 -16.28 -4.22 -0.06
C SER A 189 -17.73 -3.86 -0.39
N VAL A 190 -18.17 -4.32 -1.54
CA VAL A 190 -19.58 -4.22 -1.95
C VAL A 190 -19.98 -5.47 -2.73
N SER A 191 -21.22 -5.92 -2.57
CA SER A 191 -21.80 -6.97 -3.41
C SER A 191 -22.03 -6.47 -4.83
N ILE A 192 -21.74 -7.29 -5.83
CA ILE A 192 -22.05 -7.01 -7.24
C ILE A 192 -23.58 -6.83 -7.48
N LYS A 193 -24.41 -7.40 -6.58
CA LYS A 193 -25.87 -7.22 -6.60
C LYS A 193 -26.31 -5.78 -6.29
N HIS A 194 -25.44 -4.99 -5.67
CA HIS A 194 -25.79 -3.64 -5.25
C HIS A 194 -25.91 -2.70 -6.46
N PRO A 195 -26.97 -1.87 -6.59
CA PRO A 195 -27.16 -0.98 -7.74
C PRO A 195 -26.04 0.05 -7.96
N ASP A 196 -25.33 0.45 -6.89
CA ASP A 196 -24.19 1.37 -6.96
C ASP A 196 -22.83 0.65 -7.13
N SER A 197 -22.81 -0.66 -7.39
CA SER A 197 -21.55 -1.40 -7.55
C SER A 197 -20.69 -0.84 -8.68
N GLU A 198 -21.30 -0.35 -9.76
CA GLU A 198 -20.57 0.31 -10.85
C GLU A 198 -19.85 1.60 -10.39
N ALA A 199 -20.54 2.45 -9.61
CA ALA A 199 -19.95 3.67 -9.06
C ALA A 199 -18.84 3.34 -8.05
N PHE A 200 -18.99 2.27 -7.27
CA PHE A 200 -17.95 1.76 -6.37
C PHE A 200 -16.70 1.30 -7.15
N ILE A 201 -16.88 0.54 -8.24
CA ILE A 201 -15.80 0.05 -9.11
C ILE A 201 -15.01 1.23 -9.71
N ASP A 202 -15.69 2.31 -10.08
CA ASP A 202 -15.09 3.50 -10.68
C ASP A 202 -14.52 4.48 -9.64
N ALA A 203 -14.78 4.32 -8.35
CA ALA A 203 -14.47 5.32 -7.33
C ALA A 203 -12.98 5.69 -7.25
N LYS A 204 -12.07 4.75 -7.54
CA LYS A 204 -10.61 4.97 -7.53
C LYS A 204 -10.03 5.34 -8.90
N MET A 205 -10.84 5.38 -9.94
CA MET A 205 -10.39 5.80 -11.27
C MET A 205 -10.14 7.31 -11.37
N THR A 206 -10.69 8.08 -10.44
CA THR A 206 -10.37 9.50 -10.27
C THR A 206 -9.16 9.64 -9.36
N GLU A 207 -8.11 10.29 -9.85
CA GLU A 207 -6.88 10.51 -9.10
C GLU A 207 -7.15 11.24 -7.78
N GLY A 208 -6.52 10.79 -6.70
CA GLY A 208 -6.66 11.38 -5.36
C GLY A 208 -7.90 10.94 -4.57
N LYS A 209 -8.84 10.17 -5.16
CA LYS A 209 -10.02 9.66 -4.45
C LYS A 209 -9.78 8.30 -3.80
N VAL A 210 -10.38 8.08 -2.62
CA VAL A 210 -10.37 6.82 -1.87
C VAL A 210 -8.96 6.22 -1.70
N THR A 211 -7.95 7.06 -1.49
CA THR A 211 -6.53 6.64 -1.43
C THR A 211 -6.15 5.91 -0.14
N GLY A 212 -6.97 5.98 0.90
CA GLY A 212 -6.75 5.33 2.19
C GLY A 212 -7.38 3.94 2.33
N ALA A 213 -8.04 3.42 1.29
CA ALA A 213 -8.69 2.13 1.34
C ALA A 213 -8.32 1.25 0.14
N ASN A 214 -8.22 -0.07 0.36
CA ASN A 214 -8.35 -1.07 -0.69
C ASN A 214 -9.83 -1.28 -0.97
N VAL A 215 -10.19 -1.51 -2.21
CA VAL A 215 -11.59 -1.76 -2.60
C VAL A 215 -11.71 -3.11 -3.31
N SER A 216 -12.72 -3.89 -2.93
CA SER A 216 -12.98 -5.21 -3.53
C SER A 216 -14.46 -5.42 -3.79
N VAL A 217 -14.77 -6.07 -4.90
CA VAL A 217 -16.15 -6.42 -5.27
C VAL A 217 -16.39 -7.88 -4.92
N LYS A 218 -17.47 -8.12 -4.19
CA LYS A 218 -17.97 -9.47 -3.87
C LYS A 218 -18.80 -9.96 -5.06
N ILE A 219 -18.28 -10.94 -5.78
CA ILE A 219 -18.87 -11.46 -7.02
C ILE A 219 -19.47 -12.83 -6.73
N ASP A 220 -20.75 -13.03 -7.07
CA ASP A 220 -21.42 -14.30 -6.98
C ASP A 220 -21.27 -15.14 -8.26
N ASP A 221 -21.52 -16.45 -8.15
CA ASP A 221 -21.40 -17.39 -9.26
C ASP A 221 -22.42 -17.07 -10.38
N GLN A 222 -23.62 -16.54 -10.02
CA GLN A 222 -24.64 -16.15 -10.99
C GLN A 222 -24.15 -15.01 -11.89
N PHE A 223 -23.50 -13.99 -11.31
CA PHE A 223 -22.92 -12.89 -12.06
C PHE A 223 -21.79 -13.37 -12.98
N MET A 224 -20.88 -14.19 -12.44
CA MET A 224 -19.76 -14.73 -13.25
C MET A 224 -20.27 -15.54 -14.43
N GLN A 225 -21.25 -16.41 -14.21
CA GLN A 225 -21.84 -17.19 -15.28
C GLN A 225 -22.56 -16.31 -16.31
N ALA A 226 -23.32 -15.30 -15.85
CA ALA A 226 -23.97 -14.34 -16.73
C ALA A 226 -22.99 -13.52 -17.56
N ALA A 227 -21.85 -13.12 -16.98
CA ALA A 227 -20.79 -12.38 -17.68
C ALA A 227 -20.14 -13.24 -18.77
N VAL A 228 -19.85 -14.50 -18.49
CA VAL A 228 -19.27 -15.45 -19.45
C VAL A 228 -20.25 -15.76 -20.59
N ASP A 229 -21.56 -15.92 -20.27
CA ASP A 229 -22.60 -16.30 -21.24
C ASP A 229 -23.20 -15.07 -21.96
N ASP A 230 -22.76 -13.86 -21.68
CA ASP A 230 -23.31 -12.60 -22.22
C ASP A 230 -24.82 -12.43 -21.93
N LYS A 231 -25.21 -12.68 -20.68
CA LYS A 231 -26.57 -12.57 -20.20
C LYS A 231 -26.79 -11.36 -19.31
N PRO A 232 -28.05 -10.88 -19.19
CA PRO A 232 -28.37 -9.86 -18.21
C PRO A 232 -28.27 -10.40 -16.77
N TYR A 233 -28.02 -9.47 -15.84
CA TYR A 233 -27.96 -9.73 -14.41
C TYR A 233 -28.76 -8.67 -13.67
N THR A 234 -29.54 -9.07 -12.67
CA THR A 234 -30.39 -8.17 -11.91
C THR A 234 -29.70 -7.73 -10.64
N GLN A 235 -29.47 -6.43 -10.50
CA GLN A 235 -29.06 -5.77 -9.27
C GLN A 235 -30.28 -5.37 -8.46
N GLN A 236 -30.16 -5.39 -7.14
CA GLN A 236 -31.27 -5.01 -6.25
C GLN A 236 -30.80 -4.45 -4.91
N PHE A 237 -31.70 -3.72 -4.25
CA PHE A 237 -31.49 -3.25 -2.88
C PHE A 237 -32.79 -3.35 -2.07
N PRO A 238 -32.80 -3.84 -0.82
CA PRO A 238 -31.68 -4.55 -0.19
C PRO A 238 -31.24 -5.79 -0.99
N ILE A 239 -29.94 -6.13 -0.93
CA ILE A 239 -29.33 -7.14 -1.83
C ILE A 239 -29.90 -8.55 -1.63
N ASP A 240 -30.31 -8.88 -0.40
CA ASP A 240 -30.82 -10.20 -0.03
C ASP A 240 -32.32 -10.21 0.25
N SER A 241 -33.05 -9.15 -0.17
CA SER A 241 -34.48 -9.04 0.07
C SER A 241 -35.30 -9.73 -1.03
N ASP A 242 -36.31 -10.49 -0.65
CA ASP A 242 -37.29 -11.02 -1.58
C ASP A 242 -38.20 -9.91 -2.17
N ASN A 243 -38.31 -8.77 -1.46
CA ASN A 243 -39.09 -7.61 -1.86
C ASN A 243 -38.22 -6.34 -1.92
N PRO A 244 -37.26 -6.26 -2.86
CA PRO A 244 -36.35 -5.12 -2.95
C PRO A 244 -37.07 -3.83 -3.37
N ILE A 245 -36.64 -2.71 -2.81
CA ILE A 245 -37.15 -1.38 -3.15
C ILE A 245 -36.60 -0.83 -4.46
N VAL A 246 -35.44 -1.34 -4.89
CA VAL A 246 -34.76 -1.00 -6.14
C VAL A 246 -34.42 -2.29 -6.88
N LYS A 247 -34.77 -2.36 -8.17
CA LYS A 247 -34.29 -3.40 -9.10
C LYS A 247 -33.74 -2.73 -10.37
N LYS A 248 -32.65 -3.27 -10.89
CA LYS A 248 -32.00 -2.76 -12.11
C LYS A 248 -31.39 -3.93 -12.88
N ASP A 249 -31.81 -4.14 -14.11
CA ASP A 249 -31.16 -5.11 -15.00
C ASP A 249 -29.96 -4.44 -15.69
N ILE A 250 -28.83 -5.13 -15.71
CA ILE A 250 -27.59 -4.68 -16.32
C ILE A 250 -27.01 -5.76 -17.25
N SER A 251 -26.12 -5.37 -18.15
CA SER A 251 -25.25 -6.32 -18.84
C SER A 251 -24.14 -6.78 -17.89
N ALA A 252 -24.19 -8.05 -17.50
CA ALA A 252 -23.13 -8.63 -16.66
C ALA A 252 -21.76 -8.53 -17.34
N LYS A 253 -21.71 -8.79 -18.66
CA LYS A 253 -20.47 -8.71 -19.45
C LYS A 253 -19.87 -7.31 -19.44
N GLN A 254 -20.66 -6.25 -19.68
CA GLN A 254 -20.14 -4.88 -19.69
C GLN A 254 -19.59 -4.46 -18.31
N LEU A 255 -20.28 -4.83 -17.23
CA LEU A 255 -19.80 -4.54 -15.89
C LEU A 255 -18.53 -5.33 -15.56
N TRP A 256 -18.46 -6.60 -16.00
CA TRP A 256 -17.27 -7.43 -15.86
C TRP A 256 -16.08 -6.85 -16.64
N GLU A 257 -16.25 -6.46 -17.90
CA GLU A 257 -15.22 -5.81 -18.71
C GLU A 257 -14.72 -4.53 -18.05
N LYS A 258 -15.60 -3.76 -17.38
CA LYS A 258 -15.21 -2.58 -16.59
C LYS A 258 -14.35 -2.96 -15.39
N ILE A 259 -14.69 -4.00 -14.63
CA ILE A 259 -13.86 -4.51 -13.53
C ILE A 259 -12.47 -4.89 -14.05
N VAL A 260 -12.40 -5.63 -15.14
CA VAL A 260 -11.14 -6.07 -15.79
C VAL A 260 -10.31 -4.85 -16.22
N HIS A 261 -10.95 -3.88 -16.89
CA HIS A 261 -10.28 -2.64 -17.34
C HIS A 261 -9.70 -1.87 -16.17
N ASN A 262 -10.49 -1.63 -15.11
CA ASN A 262 -10.06 -0.86 -13.96
C ASN A 262 -8.92 -1.58 -13.21
N ALA A 263 -9.01 -2.90 -13.02
CA ALA A 263 -7.95 -3.70 -12.43
C ALA A 263 -6.65 -3.66 -13.27
N TRP A 264 -6.75 -3.77 -14.60
CA TRP A 264 -5.62 -3.64 -15.51
C TRP A 264 -4.96 -2.23 -15.42
N LYS A 265 -5.76 -1.19 -15.31
CA LYS A 265 -5.30 0.21 -15.30
C LYS A 265 -4.75 0.66 -13.96
N SER A 266 -5.38 0.27 -12.84
CA SER A 266 -5.09 0.81 -11.49
C SER A 266 -4.83 -0.27 -10.43
N ALA A 267 -4.81 -1.56 -10.79
CA ALA A 267 -4.72 -2.70 -9.87
C ALA A 267 -5.90 -2.80 -8.87
N GLU A 268 -7.00 -2.13 -9.13
CA GLU A 268 -8.24 -2.13 -8.33
C GLU A 268 -9.47 -1.96 -9.22
N PRO A 269 -10.63 -2.53 -8.83
CA PRO A 269 -10.89 -3.26 -7.58
C PRO A 269 -10.28 -4.66 -7.55
N GLY A 270 -10.06 -5.20 -6.34
CA GLY A 270 -9.87 -6.63 -6.14
C GLY A 270 -11.16 -7.39 -6.35
N VAL A 271 -11.06 -8.70 -6.61
CA VAL A 271 -12.20 -9.59 -6.81
C VAL A 271 -12.24 -10.63 -5.69
N LEU A 272 -13.40 -10.75 -5.05
CA LEU A 272 -13.71 -11.77 -4.06
C LEU A 272 -14.83 -12.68 -4.63
N PHE A 273 -14.54 -13.95 -4.83
CA PHE A 273 -15.52 -14.94 -5.30
C PHE A 273 -16.37 -15.37 -4.11
N TRP A 274 -17.46 -14.64 -3.91
CA TRP A 274 -18.19 -14.63 -2.66
C TRP A 274 -18.88 -15.95 -2.36
N ASP A 275 -19.48 -16.58 -3.34
CA ASP A 275 -20.12 -17.89 -3.16
C ASP A 275 -19.10 -18.98 -2.81
N THR A 276 -17.90 -18.91 -3.36
CA THR A 276 -16.82 -19.84 -2.98
C THR A 276 -16.37 -19.60 -1.54
N ILE A 277 -16.25 -18.32 -1.10
CA ILE A 277 -15.95 -17.97 0.28
C ILE A 277 -16.98 -18.57 1.22
N LEU A 278 -18.26 -18.29 1.00
CA LEU A 278 -19.33 -18.74 1.90
C LEU A 278 -19.50 -20.27 1.93
N ARG A 279 -19.43 -20.91 0.76
CA ARG A 279 -19.57 -22.36 0.62
C ARG A 279 -18.50 -23.13 1.41
N GLU A 280 -17.28 -22.64 1.42
CA GLU A 280 -16.14 -23.28 2.07
C GLU A 280 -15.96 -22.84 3.54
N SER A 281 -16.69 -21.81 3.99
CA SER A 281 -16.54 -21.23 5.33
C SER A 281 -17.16 -22.10 6.41
N ILE A 282 -16.36 -22.53 7.38
CA ILE A 282 -16.86 -23.23 8.56
C ILE A 282 -17.57 -22.25 9.52
N PRO A 283 -17.08 -21.05 9.79
CA PRO A 283 -17.79 -20.07 10.62
C PRO A 283 -19.21 -19.76 10.17
N ASP A 284 -19.50 -19.80 8.87
CA ASP A 284 -20.85 -19.57 8.34
C ASP A 284 -21.85 -20.69 8.69
N CYS A 285 -21.41 -21.85 9.16
CA CYS A 285 -22.27 -22.84 9.81
C CYS A 285 -22.95 -22.30 11.09
N TYR A 286 -22.43 -21.20 11.63
CA TYR A 286 -22.91 -20.51 12.82
C TYR A 286 -23.42 -19.08 12.51
N ALA A 287 -23.91 -18.85 11.27
CA ALA A 287 -24.40 -17.55 10.82
C ALA A 287 -25.50 -16.98 11.74
N ASP A 288 -26.45 -17.81 12.16
CA ASP A 288 -27.55 -17.47 13.08
C ASP A 288 -27.07 -17.15 14.51
N LEU A 289 -25.84 -17.54 14.87
CA LEU A 289 -25.16 -17.17 16.12
C LEU A 289 -24.24 -15.97 15.96
N GLY A 290 -24.37 -15.22 14.86
CA GLY A 290 -23.64 -13.99 14.57
C GLY A 290 -22.25 -14.20 13.95
N PHE A 291 -21.95 -15.38 13.39
CA PHE A 291 -20.69 -15.67 12.69
C PHE A 291 -20.80 -15.61 11.15
N GLN A 292 -21.85 -14.99 10.63
CA GLN A 292 -22.00 -14.78 9.18
C GLN A 292 -20.89 -13.90 8.63
N THR A 293 -20.17 -14.39 7.65
CA THR A 293 -19.13 -13.65 6.94
C THR A 293 -19.71 -12.51 6.11
N VAL A 294 -19.19 -11.29 6.29
CA VAL A 294 -19.69 -10.09 5.60
C VAL A 294 -18.64 -9.38 4.76
N SER A 295 -17.38 -9.46 5.15
CA SER A 295 -16.27 -8.81 4.44
C SER A 295 -14.96 -9.55 4.71
N THR A 296 -13.86 -8.99 4.24
CA THR A 296 -12.50 -9.48 4.53
C THR A 296 -11.66 -8.39 5.20
N ASN A 297 -10.54 -8.78 5.76
CA ASN A 297 -9.47 -7.87 6.18
C ASN A 297 -8.86 -7.14 4.96
N PRO A 298 -7.99 -6.11 5.17
CA PRO A 298 -7.42 -5.31 4.08
C PRO A 298 -6.67 -6.07 2.98
N CYS A 299 -6.09 -7.22 3.29
CA CYS A 299 -5.34 -8.04 2.33
C CYS A 299 -6.15 -9.19 1.73
N GLY A 300 -7.40 -9.39 2.16
CA GLY A 300 -8.34 -10.34 1.57
C GLY A 300 -8.18 -11.81 2.01
N GLU A 301 -7.20 -12.13 2.86
CA GLU A 301 -6.93 -13.50 3.28
C GLU A 301 -7.83 -14.02 4.41
N ILE A 302 -8.59 -13.13 5.07
CA ILE A 302 -9.42 -13.53 6.21
C ILE A 302 -10.86 -13.02 6.02
N PRO A 303 -11.75 -13.86 5.49
CA PRO A 303 -13.19 -13.61 5.55
C PRO A 303 -13.69 -13.67 6.99
N LEU A 304 -14.38 -12.62 7.44
CA LEU A 304 -14.81 -12.47 8.83
C LEU A 304 -16.26 -12.01 8.95
N CYS A 305 -16.89 -12.38 10.05
CA CYS A 305 -18.11 -11.77 10.53
C CYS A 305 -17.83 -10.45 11.26
N PRO A 306 -18.86 -9.60 11.51
CA PRO A 306 -18.67 -8.37 12.28
C PRO A 306 -18.11 -8.65 13.66
N TYR A 307 -17.15 -7.80 14.06
CA TYR A 307 -16.46 -7.82 15.36
C TYR A 307 -15.57 -9.04 15.61
N ASP A 308 -15.35 -9.88 14.60
CA ASP A 308 -14.36 -10.95 14.70
C ASP A 308 -12.98 -10.48 14.24
N SER A 309 -11.96 -11.19 14.63
CA SER A 309 -10.59 -10.85 14.39
C SER A 309 -9.72 -12.09 14.22
N CYS A 310 -8.58 -11.93 13.57
CA CYS A 310 -7.63 -13.02 13.41
C CYS A 310 -6.22 -12.61 13.85
N ARG A 311 -5.57 -13.51 14.55
CA ARG A 311 -4.14 -13.48 14.87
C ARG A 311 -3.42 -14.34 13.87
N LEU A 312 -2.27 -13.89 13.42
CA LEU A 312 -1.53 -14.49 12.32
C LEU A 312 -0.16 -14.98 12.75
N LEU A 313 0.24 -16.08 12.14
CA LEU A 313 1.54 -16.71 12.29
C LEU A 313 1.90 -17.39 10.98
N ALA A 314 3.17 -17.33 10.57
CA ALA A 314 3.67 -18.00 9.38
C ALA A 314 4.71 -19.07 9.76
N ILE A 315 4.67 -20.20 9.05
CA ILE A 315 5.69 -21.25 9.13
C ILE A 315 6.62 -21.06 7.92
N ASN A 316 7.92 -21.01 8.19
CA ASN A 316 8.94 -20.85 7.16
C ASN A 316 9.22 -22.19 6.47
N LEU A 317 8.61 -22.42 5.33
CA LEU A 317 8.70 -23.70 4.59
C LEU A 317 10.13 -24.05 4.15
N TYR A 318 10.96 -23.05 3.86
CA TYR A 318 12.35 -23.30 3.48
C TYR A 318 13.14 -24.06 4.55
N SER A 319 12.83 -23.85 5.83
CA SER A 319 13.56 -24.45 6.94
C SER A 319 13.36 -25.95 7.12
N TYR A 320 12.47 -26.53 6.36
CA TYR A 320 12.21 -28.00 6.36
C TYR A 320 12.87 -28.72 5.18
N ILE A 321 13.66 -28.01 4.36
CA ILE A 321 14.39 -28.64 3.26
C ILE A 321 15.72 -29.20 3.76
N LYS A 322 15.92 -30.48 3.60
CA LYS A 322 17.22 -31.17 3.75
C LYS A 322 17.96 -31.11 2.43
N ASN A 323 19.26 -30.83 2.46
CA ASN A 323 20.13 -30.73 1.28
C ASN A 323 19.56 -29.80 0.19
N PRO A 324 19.23 -28.53 0.51
CA PRO A 324 18.60 -27.61 -0.43
C PRO A 324 19.46 -27.44 -1.68
N PHE A 325 18.83 -27.23 -2.84
CA PHE A 325 19.48 -27.00 -4.13
C PHE A 325 20.41 -28.12 -4.64
N THR A 326 20.25 -29.33 -4.12
CA THR A 326 20.96 -30.53 -4.59
C THR A 326 19.99 -31.56 -5.13
N PRO A 327 20.46 -32.59 -5.89
CA PRO A 327 19.61 -33.69 -6.33
C PRO A 327 18.99 -34.51 -5.19
N GLU A 328 19.59 -34.47 -4.00
CA GLU A 328 19.14 -35.17 -2.79
C GLU A 328 18.21 -34.30 -1.93
N ALA A 329 17.77 -33.16 -2.44
CA ALA A 329 16.84 -32.28 -1.72
C ALA A 329 15.55 -33.01 -1.35
N SER A 330 15.13 -32.86 -0.11
CA SER A 330 13.91 -33.48 0.41
C SER A 330 13.25 -32.61 1.48
N PHE A 331 11.93 -32.69 1.57
CA PHE A 331 11.17 -31.97 2.59
C PHE A 331 10.96 -32.88 3.82
N ASP A 332 11.29 -32.36 4.99
CA ASP A 332 11.11 -33.06 6.28
C ASP A 332 9.67 -32.95 6.78
N PHE A 333 8.79 -33.77 6.26
CA PHE A 333 7.38 -33.78 6.66
C PHE A 333 7.16 -34.14 8.13
N ASP A 334 8.02 -34.92 8.75
CA ASP A 334 7.84 -35.31 10.17
C ASP A 334 8.14 -34.12 11.08
N LEU A 335 9.26 -33.42 10.88
CA LEU A 335 9.58 -32.20 11.59
C LEU A 335 8.53 -31.10 11.32
N PHE A 336 8.05 -31.00 10.07
CA PHE A 336 7.02 -30.05 9.69
C PHE A 336 5.71 -30.29 10.45
N LYS A 337 5.22 -31.53 10.51
CA LYS A 337 4.03 -31.90 11.30
C LYS A 337 4.19 -31.56 12.78
N GLU A 338 5.35 -31.86 13.36
CA GLU A 338 5.63 -31.52 14.75
C GLU A 338 5.50 -30.02 14.99
N HIS A 339 6.12 -29.21 14.13
CA HIS A 339 6.11 -27.76 14.26
C HIS A 339 4.75 -27.14 13.91
N VAL A 340 4.00 -27.69 12.97
CA VAL A 340 2.63 -27.27 12.68
C VAL A 340 1.73 -27.47 13.88
N ALA A 341 1.83 -28.62 14.55
CA ALA A 341 1.05 -28.89 15.74
C ALA A 341 1.35 -27.90 16.88
N LYS A 342 2.64 -27.60 17.09
CA LYS A 342 3.08 -26.57 18.04
C LYS A 342 2.68 -25.15 17.63
N ALA A 343 2.74 -24.82 16.34
CA ALA A 343 2.32 -23.52 15.81
C ALA A 343 0.82 -23.25 16.05
N GLN A 344 -0.04 -24.26 15.83
CA GLN A 344 -1.46 -24.16 16.12
C GLN A 344 -1.73 -23.97 17.62
N ARG A 345 -0.92 -24.59 18.46
CA ARG A 345 -0.96 -24.45 19.92
C ARG A 345 -0.57 -23.04 20.36
N ILE A 346 0.56 -22.53 19.86
CA ILE A 346 1.02 -21.15 20.08
C ILE A 346 -0.05 -20.14 19.63
N MET A 347 -0.74 -20.38 18.52
CA MET A 347 -1.81 -19.50 18.08
C MET A 347 -3.00 -19.46 19.03
N ASP A 348 -3.38 -20.60 19.64
CA ASP A 348 -4.42 -20.63 20.66
C ASP A 348 -3.98 -19.87 21.93
N ASP A 349 -2.70 -19.98 22.31
CA ASP A 349 -2.13 -19.22 23.43
C ASP A 349 -2.15 -17.71 23.15
N ILE A 350 -1.89 -17.29 21.87
CA ILE A 350 -2.03 -15.89 21.46
C ILE A 350 -3.49 -15.41 21.54
N VAL A 351 -4.48 -16.31 21.36
CA VAL A 351 -5.89 -15.95 21.62
C VAL A 351 -6.11 -15.62 23.10
N ASP A 352 -5.55 -16.39 24.03
CA ASP A 352 -5.66 -16.09 25.46
C ASP A 352 -4.95 -14.77 25.81
N LEU A 353 -3.75 -14.55 25.26
CA LEU A 353 -3.03 -13.28 25.43
C LEU A 353 -3.80 -12.09 24.85
N GLU A 354 -4.49 -12.27 23.72
CA GLU A 354 -5.36 -11.22 23.15
C GLU A 354 -6.54 -10.90 24.06
N LEU A 355 -7.18 -11.92 24.63
CA LEU A 355 -8.28 -11.69 25.59
C LEU A 355 -7.79 -10.90 26.82
N GLU A 356 -6.59 -11.21 27.33
CA GLU A 356 -5.97 -10.41 28.40
C GLU A 356 -5.68 -8.97 27.93
N LYS A 357 -5.21 -8.76 26.70
CA LYS A 357 -5.01 -7.41 26.14
C LYS A 357 -6.31 -6.64 25.94
N ILE A 358 -7.37 -7.31 25.52
CA ILE A 358 -8.70 -6.68 25.40
C ILE A 358 -9.18 -6.21 26.78
N ASP A 359 -8.99 -7.03 27.83
CA ASP A 359 -9.33 -6.63 29.19
C ASP A 359 -8.55 -5.38 29.65
N LEU A 360 -7.26 -5.32 29.34
CA LEU A 360 -6.44 -4.14 29.62
C LEU A 360 -6.92 -2.89 28.83
N ILE A 361 -7.34 -3.07 27.56
CA ILE A 361 -7.90 -1.97 26.76
C ILE A 361 -9.21 -1.48 27.39
N MET A 362 -10.12 -2.38 27.75
CA MET A 362 -11.40 -2.04 28.36
C MET A 362 -11.21 -1.35 29.73
N ASP A 363 -10.30 -1.85 30.55
CA ASP A 363 -9.93 -1.24 31.82
C ASP A 363 -9.40 0.20 31.63
N LYS A 364 -8.45 0.39 30.70
CA LYS A 364 -7.93 1.70 30.37
C LYS A 364 -9.02 2.65 29.90
N VAL A 365 -9.89 2.23 28.97
CA VAL A 365 -10.98 3.07 28.45
C VAL A 365 -11.94 3.47 29.57
N SER A 366 -12.27 2.57 30.49
CA SER A 366 -13.16 2.85 31.63
C SER A 366 -12.61 3.95 32.54
N HIS A 367 -11.28 4.03 32.68
CA HIS A 367 -10.57 4.99 33.53
C HIS A 367 -10.13 6.27 32.81
N ASP A 368 -10.36 6.39 31.49
CA ASP A 368 -10.05 7.63 30.76
C ASP A 368 -10.89 8.81 31.27
N PRO A 369 -10.35 10.03 31.32
CA PRO A 369 -11.02 11.17 31.91
C PRO A 369 -12.17 11.77 31.07
N GLN A 370 -12.47 11.15 29.92
CA GLN A 370 -13.58 11.55 29.06
C GLN A 370 -14.94 11.20 29.65
N CYS A 371 -16.01 11.86 29.19
CA CYS A 371 -17.37 11.53 29.61
C CYS A 371 -17.77 10.12 29.11
N ASP A 372 -18.73 9.50 29.81
CA ASP A 372 -19.15 8.12 29.55
C ASP A 372 -19.73 7.94 28.14
N ASP A 373 -20.42 8.93 27.58
CA ASP A 373 -20.96 8.88 26.21
C ASP A 373 -19.87 8.69 25.16
N ILE A 374 -18.71 9.31 25.36
CA ILE A 374 -17.56 9.15 24.45
C ILE A 374 -16.87 7.81 24.65
N LYS A 375 -16.62 7.42 25.90
CA LYS A 375 -15.98 6.15 26.24
C LYS A 375 -16.79 4.95 25.79
N HIS A 376 -18.12 5.06 25.83
CA HIS A 376 -19.05 3.97 25.54
C HIS A 376 -18.82 3.34 24.17
N ALA A 377 -18.52 4.14 23.15
CA ALA A 377 -18.29 3.64 21.80
C ALA A 377 -17.10 2.68 21.71
N GLU A 378 -15.94 3.08 22.25
CA GLU A 378 -14.74 2.22 22.25
C GLU A 378 -14.91 1.02 23.19
N TYR A 379 -15.45 1.24 24.38
CA TYR A 379 -15.67 0.15 25.34
C TYR A 379 -16.57 -0.94 24.78
N HIS A 380 -17.69 -0.57 24.18
CA HIS A 380 -18.66 -1.50 23.62
C HIS A 380 -18.15 -2.22 22.38
N LEU A 381 -17.31 -1.57 21.58
CA LEU A 381 -16.61 -2.20 20.48
C LEU A 381 -15.73 -3.35 20.97
N TRP A 382 -14.90 -3.11 21.99
CA TRP A 382 -14.02 -4.15 22.54
C TRP A 382 -14.78 -5.26 23.27
N GLU A 383 -15.90 -4.96 23.88
CA GLU A 383 -16.80 -5.95 24.45
C GLU A 383 -17.32 -6.94 23.39
N LYS A 384 -17.77 -6.44 22.24
CA LYS A 384 -18.21 -7.28 21.10
C LYS A 384 -17.05 -8.12 20.55
N ILE A 385 -15.86 -7.53 20.40
CA ILE A 385 -14.68 -8.25 19.91
C ILE A 385 -14.27 -9.34 20.89
N LYS A 386 -14.33 -9.06 22.20
CA LYS A 386 -14.07 -10.07 23.25
C LYS A 386 -15.05 -11.23 23.16
N ASP A 387 -16.34 -10.95 22.98
CA ASP A 387 -17.38 -11.97 22.83
C ASP A 387 -17.09 -12.90 21.63
N LYS A 388 -16.81 -12.32 20.44
CA LYS A 388 -16.48 -13.12 19.25
C LYS A 388 -15.19 -13.91 19.41
N SER A 389 -14.14 -13.29 19.94
CA SER A 389 -12.85 -13.95 20.16
C SER A 389 -12.93 -15.10 21.15
N SER A 390 -13.69 -14.95 22.24
CA SER A 390 -13.89 -16.00 23.24
C SER A 390 -14.74 -17.16 22.74
N LYS A 391 -15.78 -16.87 21.95
CA LYS A 391 -16.70 -17.90 21.41
C LYS A 391 -16.12 -18.72 20.30
N GLY A 392 -15.40 -18.07 19.35
CA GLY A 392 -14.87 -18.72 18.16
C GLY A 392 -13.41 -19.16 18.28
N ARG A 393 -12.59 -18.39 19.01
CA ARG A 393 -11.15 -18.64 19.15
C ARG A 393 -10.45 -18.83 17.80
N ARG A 394 -10.73 -17.95 16.86
CA ARG A 394 -10.21 -18.00 15.49
C ARG A 394 -8.70 -17.81 15.47
N THR A 395 -8.00 -18.65 14.69
CA THR A 395 -6.56 -18.57 14.45
C THR A 395 -6.24 -18.52 12.96
N GLY A 396 -5.05 -18.07 12.60
CA GLY A 396 -4.58 -17.98 11.22
C GLY A 396 -3.14 -18.47 11.10
N VAL A 397 -2.94 -19.78 11.16
CA VAL A 397 -1.67 -20.42 10.83
C VAL A 397 -1.52 -20.44 9.32
N GLY A 398 -0.42 -19.89 8.83
CA GLY A 398 -0.09 -19.86 7.41
C GLY A 398 1.36 -20.22 7.17
N ILE A 399 1.83 -19.83 5.99
CA ILE A 399 3.20 -20.14 5.54
C ILE A 399 3.90 -18.89 4.99
N THR A 400 5.21 -18.98 4.90
CA THR A 400 6.06 -18.09 4.10
C THR A 400 7.12 -18.92 3.39
N ALA A 401 7.83 -18.35 2.42
CA ALA A 401 8.90 -19.00 1.67
C ALA A 401 8.45 -20.10 0.68
N GLU A 402 7.22 -20.07 0.18
CA GLU A 402 6.76 -21.05 -0.82
C GLU A 402 7.67 -21.09 -2.04
N GLY A 403 7.99 -19.92 -2.60
CA GLY A 403 8.86 -19.82 -3.79
C GLY A 403 10.26 -20.37 -3.55
N ASP A 404 10.86 -20.10 -2.40
CA ASP A 404 12.18 -20.60 -2.05
C ASP A 404 12.19 -22.09 -1.69
N MET A 405 11.13 -22.57 -1.06
CA MET A 405 10.94 -24.01 -0.81
C MET A 405 10.96 -24.79 -2.14
N LEU A 406 10.15 -24.35 -3.10
CA LEU A 406 10.09 -24.99 -4.42
C LEU A 406 11.44 -24.93 -5.14
N ALA A 407 12.09 -23.77 -5.14
CA ALA A 407 13.41 -23.62 -5.76
C ALA A 407 14.45 -24.53 -5.11
N ALA A 408 14.46 -24.64 -3.76
CA ALA A 408 15.38 -25.51 -3.03
C ALA A 408 15.15 -27.00 -3.29
N MET A 409 13.91 -27.39 -3.59
CA MET A 409 13.54 -28.74 -4.02
C MET A 409 13.82 -29.03 -5.50
N GLY A 410 14.32 -28.04 -6.27
CA GLY A 410 14.52 -28.17 -7.71
C GLY A 410 13.18 -28.13 -8.50
N LEU A 411 12.09 -27.70 -7.87
CA LEU A 411 10.77 -27.58 -8.48
C LEU A 411 10.55 -26.16 -8.98
N ARG A 412 10.23 -26.01 -10.26
CA ARG A 412 9.99 -24.68 -10.84
C ARG A 412 8.57 -24.19 -10.49
N TYR A 413 8.49 -23.07 -9.82
CA TYR A 413 7.21 -22.41 -9.50
C TYR A 413 6.37 -22.21 -10.79
N GLY A 414 5.07 -22.54 -10.73
CA GLY A 414 4.16 -22.43 -11.88
C GLY A 414 4.21 -23.64 -12.82
N THR A 415 4.56 -24.82 -12.32
CA THR A 415 4.44 -26.10 -13.02
C THR A 415 3.45 -27.03 -12.30
N GLU A 416 2.99 -28.07 -12.99
CA GLU A 416 2.09 -29.08 -12.39
C GLU A 416 2.77 -29.85 -11.26
N GLU A 417 4.06 -30.18 -11.41
CA GLU A 417 4.85 -30.87 -10.40
C GLU A 417 5.01 -30.03 -9.12
N ALA A 418 5.36 -28.74 -9.27
CA ALA A 418 5.44 -27.81 -8.16
C ALA A 418 4.07 -27.64 -7.47
N THR A 419 2.99 -27.57 -8.26
CA THR A 419 1.62 -27.48 -7.74
C THR A 419 1.25 -28.71 -6.92
N ALA A 420 1.53 -29.91 -7.43
CA ALA A 420 1.25 -31.16 -6.72
C ALA A 420 1.99 -31.23 -5.38
N PHE A 421 3.28 -30.89 -5.38
CA PHE A 421 4.10 -30.85 -4.16
C PHE A 421 3.57 -29.80 -3.16
N SER A 422 3.26 -28.60 -3.60
CA SER A 422 2.68 -27.55 -2.75
C SER A 422 1.34 -27.99 -2.15
N VAL A 423 0.50 -28.68 -2.90
CA VAL A 423 -0.76 -29.24 -2.40
C VAL A 423 -0.50 -30.27 -1.30
N ASP A 424 0.50 -31.13 -1.42
CA ASP A 424 0.87 -32.11 -0.38
C ASP A 424 1.36 -31.42 0.90
N VAL A 425 2.16 -30.35 0.77
CA VAL A 425 2.59 -29.53 1.91
C VAL A 425 1.40 -28.89 2.62
N HIS A 426 0.48 -28.24 1.86
CA HIS A 426 -0.67 -27.57 2.44
C HIS A 426 -1.75 -28.54 2.98
N ARG A 427 -1.90 -29.72 2.35
CA ARG A 427 -2.73 -30.78 2.90
C ARG A 427 -2.18 -31.25 4.25
N THR A 428 -0.87 -31.45 4.34
CA THR A 428 -0.21 -31.82 5.60
C THR A 428 -0.39 -30.75 6.66
N LEU A 429 -0.21 -29.47 6.28
CA LEU A 429 -0.48 -28.31 7.15
C LEU A 429 -1.91 -28.38 7.71
N ALA A 430 -2.91 -28.53 6.83
CA ALA A 430 -4.31 -28.54 7.21
C ALA A 430 -4.65 -29.69 8.16
N LEU A 431 -4.32 -30.91 7.78
CA LEU A 431 -4.61 -32.09 8.59
C LEU A 431 -3.95 -32.01 9.98
N THR A 432 -2.70 -31.55 10.01
CA THR A 432 -1.95 -31.46 11.27
C THR A 432 -2.46 -30.33 12.17
N ALA A 433 -2.77 -29.15 11.62
CA ALA A 433 -3.33 -28.04 12.39
C ALA A 433 -4.71 -28.39 12.97
N TYR A 434 -5.55 -29.07 12.20
CA TYR A 434 -6.86 -29.54 12.67
C TYR A 434 -6.71 -30.64 13.72
N ALA A 435 -5.79 -31.58 13.56
CA ALA A 435 -5.48 -32.59 14.56
C ALA A 435 -5.00 -31.94 15.89
N SER A 436 -4.14 -30.94 15.82
CA SER A 436 -3.70 -30.18 16.99
C SER A 436 -4.86 -29.43 17.65
N SER A 437 -5.76 -28.83 16.88
CA SER A 437 -6.94 -28.15 17.42
C SER A 437 -7.91 -29.12 18.10
N VAL A 438 -8.06 -30.36 17.59
CA VAL A 438 -8.81 -31.44 18.25
C VAL A 438 -8.11 -31.86 19.54
N GLN A 439 -6.79 -32.04 19.53
CA GLN A 439 -6.05 -32.37 20.72
C GLN A 439 -6.20 -31.30 21.80
N MET A 440 -6.12 -30.01 21.40
CA MET A 440 -6.40 -28.91 22.35
C MET A 440 -7.85 -28.92 22.84
N ALA A 441 -8.82 -29.31 22.02
CA ALA A 441 -10.20 -29.46 22.49
C ALA A 441 -10.33 -30.52 23.59
N LYS A 442 -9.61 -31.63 23.49
CA LYS A 442 -9.53 -32.64 24.54
C LYS A 442 -8.87 -32.14 25.84
N GLU A 443 -7.86 -31.28 25.72
CA GLU A 443 -7.09 -30.74 26.84
C GLU A 443 -7.68 -29.46 27.45
N ARG A 444 -8.24 -28.57 26.64
CA ARG A 444 -8.64 -27.21 26.99
C ARG A 444 -10.14 -26.91 26.77
N GLY A 445 -10.88 -27.86 26.21
CA GLY A 445 -12.29 -27.70 25.78
C GLY A 445 -12.39 -27.18 24.35
N ALA A 446 -13.45 -27.58 23.66
CA ALA A 446 -13.79 -27.08 22.34
C ALA A 446 -14.16 -25.57 22.37
N PHE A 447 -14.15 -24.88 21.21
CA PHE A 447 -14.66 -23.53 21.16
C PHE A 447 -16.16 -23.48 21.55
N ALA A 448 -16.56 -22.38 22.20
CA ALA A 448 -17.78 -22.37 23.04
C ALA A 448 -19.09 -22.70 22.29
N ILE A 449 -19.17 -22.43 21.01
CA ILE A 449 -20.38 -22.64 20.18
C ILE A 449 -20.29 -23.87 19.28
N PHE A 450 -19.28 -24.75 19.48
CA PHE A 450 -19.10 -25.93 18.64
C PHE A 450 -20.35 -26.81 18.62
N ASP A 451 -20.79 -27.18 17.40
CA ASP A 451 -21.90 -28.09 17.15
C ASP A 451 -21.61 -28.94 15.90
N ALA A 452 -21.36 -30.23 16.11
CA ALA A 452 -21.03 -31.17 15.06
C ALA A 452 -22.12 -31.30 13.99
N GLU A 453 -23.42 -31.18 14.35
CA GLU A 453 -24.54 -31.28 13.41
C GLU A 453 -24.56 -30.12 12.41
N ARG A 454 -24.11 -28.91 12.84
CA ARG A 454 -24.01 -27.74 11.96
C ARG A 454 -22.91 -27.91 10.93
N GLU A 455 -21.82 -28.55 11.31
CA GLU A 455 -20.61 -28.64 10.50
C GLU A 455 -20.53 -29.88 9.59
N LYS A 456 -21.30 -30.92 9.87
CA LYS A 456 -21.15 -32.24 9.21
C LYS A 456 -21.17 -32.25 7.69
N ASN A 457 -21.78 -31.24 7.06
CA ASN A 457 -21.90 -31.09 5.61
C ASN A 457 -20.99 -30.00 5.04
N ASN A 458 -20.14 -29.37 5.85
CA ASN A 458 -19.24 -28.34 5.35
C ASN A 458 -18.21 -28.94 4.36
N PRO A 459 -18.04 -28.39 3.14
CA PRO A 459 -17.16 -28.95 2.11
C PRO A 459 -15.71 -29.11 2.53
N PHE A 460 -15.19 -28.16 3.34
CA PHE A 460 -13.82 -28.24 3.84
C PHE A 460 -13.64 -29.44 4.80
N LEU A 461 -14.59 -29.66 5.70
CA LEU A 461 -14.55 -30.79 6.64
C LEU A 461 -14.81 -32.13 5.93
N LEU A 462 -15.63 -32.16 4.90
CA LEU A 462 -15.82 -33.37 4.07
C LEU A 462 -14.54 -33.73 3.33
N ARG A 463 -13.77 -32.74 2.89
CA ARG A 463 -12.44 -32.96 2.29
C ARG A 463 -11.42 -33.52 3.30
N ILE A 464 -11.48 -33.08 4.58
CA ILE A 464 -10.71 -33.71 5.67
C ILE A 464 -11.17 -35.16 5.86
N LYS A 465 -12.48 -35.42 5.82
CA LYS A 465 -13.02 -36.80 5.93
C LYS A 465 -12.48 -37.73 4.86
N ASP A 466 -12.39 -37.23 3.61
CA ASP A 466 -11.85 -38.04 2.51
C ASP A 466 -10.36 -38.31 2.64
N ALA A 467 -9.59 -37.36 3.21
CA ALA A 467 -8.15 -37.47 3.38
C ALA A 467 -7.74 -38.23 4.66
N ASP A 468 -8.49 -38.01 5.75
CA ASP A 468 -8.25 -38.62 7.07
C ASP A 468 -9.59 -38.84 7.79
N PRO A 469 -10.26 -40.00 7.56
CA PRO A 469 -11.54 -40.31 8.18
C PRO A 469 -11.50 -40.36 9.73
N GLN A 470 -10.36 -40.71 10.31
CA GLN A 470 -10.20 -40.74 11.77
C GLN A 470 -10.19 -39.32 12.34
N LEU A 471 -9.45 -38.39 11.71
CA LEU A 471 -9.43 -37.01 12.14
C LEU A 471 -10.85 -36.40 12.06
N TYR A 472 -11.57 -36.65 10.98
CA TYR A 472 -12.97 -36.20 10.85
C TYR A 472 -13.86 -36.77 11.99
N SER A 473 -13.74 -38.08 12.30
CA SER A 473 -14.47 -38.68 13.40
C SER A 473 -14.14 -38.04 14.75
N ASP A 474 -12.87 -37.73 14.97
CA ASP A 474 -12.39 -37.06 16.18
C ASP A 474 -12.93 -35.62 16.27
N ILE A 475 -12.96 -34.88 15.16
CA ILE A 475 -13.59 -33.54 15.07
C ILE A 475 -15.05 -33.60 15.50
N MET A 476 -15.81 -34.57 14.95
CA MET A 476 -17.24 -34.68 15.24
C MET A 476 -17.51 -35.14 16.69
N THR A 477 -16.58 -35.89 17.28
CA THR A 477 -16.72 -36.46 18.65
C THR A 477 -16.27 -35.48 19.73
N TYR A 478 -15.10 -34.86 19.57
CA TYR A 478 -14.44 -34.06 20.62
C TYR A 478 -14.52 -32.55 20.34
N GLY A 479 -14.89 -32.17 19.12
CA GLY A 479 -14.83 -30.79 18.67
C GLY A 479 -13.40 -30.34 18.34
N ARG A 480 -13.27 -29.04 18.08
CA ARG A 480 -12.00 -28.34 17.90
C ARG A 480 -11.88 -27.19 18.88
N ARG A 481 -10.66 -26.80 19.23
CA ARG A 481 -10.40 -25.61 20.05
C ARG A 481 -10.70 -24.32 19.32
N ASN A 482 -10.58 -24.30 17.98
CA ASN A 482 -10.63 -23.12 17.13
C ASN A 482 -11.69 -23.28 16.04
N ILE A 483 -12.51 -22.27 15.80
CA ILE A 483 -13.60 -22.28 14.77
C ILE A 483 -13.01 -22.38 13.36
N ALA A 484 -11.86 -21.74 13.13
CA ALA A 484 -11.07 -21.81 11.91
C ALA A 484 -9.59 -21.67 12.25
N CYS A 485 -8.71 -22.26 11.44
CA CYS A 485 -7.32 -22.48 11.79
C CYS A 485 -6.30 -21.84 10.84
N LEU A 486 -6.60 -21.76 9.53
CA LEU A 486 -5.58 -21.60 8.50
C LEU A 486 -5.85 -20.36 7.62
N THR A 487 -4.78 -19.61 7.32
CA THR A 487 -4.82 -18.52 6.33
C THR A 487 -3.44 -18.27 5.76
N ILE A 488 -3.34 -17.83 4.52
CA ILE A 488 -2.06 -17.43 3.93
C ILE A 488 -2.02 -15.91 3.80
N ALA A 489 -1.29 -15.29 4.73
CA ALA A 489 -1.06 -13.85 4.77
C ALA A 489 0.07 -13.42 3.81
N PRO A 490 0.15 -12.13 3.43
CA PRO A 490 1.19 -11.65 2.52
C PRO A 490 2.62 -11.81 3.04
N THR A 491 2.84 -11.77 4.34
CA THR A 491 4.15 -11.82 5.04
C THR A 491 5.22 -10.86 4.51
N GLY A 492 4.84 -9.79 3.82
CA GLY A 492 5.76 -8.92 3.07
C GLY A 492 6.88 -8.28 3.91
N THR A 493 6.63 -7.95 5.19
CA THR A 493 7.67 -7.41 6.07
C THR A 493 8.41 -8.50 6.83
N THR A 494 7.71 -9.56 7.26
CA THR A 494 8.32 -10.66 8.02
C THR A 494 9.24 -11.51 7.15
N SER A 495 8.97 -11.62 5.84
CA SER A 495 9.85 -12.30 4.90
C SER A 495 11.22 -11.63 4.72
N LEU A 496 11.34 -10.34 5.03
CA LEU A 496 12.64 -9.67 5.07
C LEU A 496 13.50 -10.19 6.24
N MET A 497 12.88 -10.54 7.37
CA MET A 497 13.58 -11.08 8.54
C MET A 497 13.85 -12.60 8.39
N THR A 498 13.01 -13.33 7.68
CA THR A 498 13.30 -14.72 7.30
C THR A 498 14.29 -14.82 6.14
N GLN A 499 14.53 -13.72 5.44
CA GLN A 499 15.39 -13.66 4.24
C GLN A 499 14.93 -14.62 3.13
N THR A 500 13.62 -14.72 2.95
CA THR A 500 12.96 -15.63 2.00
C THR A 500 11.91 -14.91 1.14
N THR A 501 11.30 -15.65 0.21
CA THR A 501 10.10 -15.20 -0.50
C THR A 501 8.90 -15.02 0.44
N SER A 502 7.96 -14.16 0.07
CA SER A 502 6.81 -13.79 0.91
C SER A 502 5.62 -14.72 0.67
N GLY A 503 5.03 -15.26 1.74
CA GLY A 503 3.81 -16.06 1.67
C GLY A 503 3.88 -17.13 0.57
N ILE A 504 2.84 -17.19 -0.26
CA ILE A 504 2.75 -18.11 -1.40
C ILE A 504 3.44 -17.60 -2.67
N GLU A 505 4.01 -16.38 -2.64
CA GLU A 505 4.53 -15.73 -3.83
C GLU A 505 5.83 -16.34 -4.35
N PRO A 506 6.07 -16.37 -5.67
CA PRO A 506 7.39 -16.64 -6.22
C PRO A 506 8.36 -15.52 -5.87
N VAL A 507 9.65 -15.74 -6.07
CA VAL A 507 10.63 -14.66 -5.94
C VAL A 507 10.28 -13.51 -6.89
N PHE A 508 10.37 -12.28 -6.40
CA PHE A 508 10.11 -11.11 -7.26
C PHE A 508 11.20 -10.99 -8.35
N MET A 509 12.44 -10.91 -7.93
CA MET A 509 13.63 -11.03 -8.78
C MET A 509 14.77 -11.68 -7.99
N PRO A 510 15.46 -12.68 -8.52
CA PRO A 510 16.59 -13.32 -7.84
C PRO A 510 17.80 -12.38 -7.74
N VAL A 511 17.93 -11.44 -8.68
CA VAL A 511 18.98 -10.43 -8.71
C VAL A 511 18.40 -9.10 -9.17
N TYR A 512 18.68 -8.01 -8.46
CA TYR A 512 18.22 -6.68 -8.83
C TYR A 512 19.27 -5.60 -8.52
N LYS A 513 19.20 -4.48 -9.22
CA LYS A 513 20.06 -3.32 -8.98
C LYS A 513 19.40 -2.38 -7.98
N ARG A 514 20.19 -1.95 -7.01
CA ARG A 514 19.79 -0.91 -6.07
C ARG A 514 20.68 0.30 -6.25
N ARG A 515 20.11 1.49 -6.11
CA ARG A 515 20.84 2.76 -6.13
C ARG A 515 20.96 3.30 -4.72
N ARG A 516 22.19 3.67 -4.33
CA ARG A 516 22.47 4.39 -3.10
C ARG A 516 23.00 5.78 -3.48
N LYS A 517 22.46 6.83 -2.87
CA LYS A 517 23.02 8.17 -3.02
C LYS A 517 24.37 8.20 -2.31
N VAL A 518 25.38 8.65 -3.01
CA VAL A 518 26.73 8.84 -2.48
C VAL A 518 26.81 10.19 -1.77
N ASN A 519 27.21 10.18 -0.49
CA ASN A 519 27.43 11.42 0.24
C ASN A 519 28.85 11.96 -0.03
N PRO A 520 29.06 13.28 0.07
CA PRO A 520 30.36 13.88 -0.21
C PRO A 520 31.52 13.34 0.63
N ASN A 521 31.25 12.69 1.76
CA ASN A 521 32.23 12.14 2.69
C ASN A 521 32.49 10.64 2.51
N ASP A 522 31.81 9.97 1.56
CA ASP A 522 32.02 8.56 1.24
C ASP A 522 33.26 8.41 0.32
N ALA A 523 34.47 8.42 0.93
CA ALA A 523 35.73 8.42 0.20
C ALA A 523 35.97 7.18 -0.70
N ASP A 524 35.34 6.06 -0.37
CA ASP A 524 35.48 4.75 -1.06
C ASP A 524 34.31 4.40 -1.98
N ALA A 525 33.32 5.29 -2.14
CA ALA A 525 32.15 5.01 -2.95
C ALA A 525 32.41 5.21 -4.44
N HIS A 526 32.06 4.22 -5.25
CA HIS A 526 32.09 4.33 -6.71
C HIS A 526 30.85 5.05 -7.21
N VAL A 527 31.02 6.07 -8.07
CA VAL A 527 29.90 6.79 -8.69
C VAL A 527 29.59 6.14 -10.04
N ASP A 528 28.46 5.42 -10.12
CA ASP A 528 28.00 4.76 -11.34
C ASP A 528 27.05 5.64 -12.15
N PHE A 529 26.34 6.55 -11.47
CA PHE A 529 25.31 7.38 -12.07
C PHE A 529 25.21 8.72 -11.33
N VAL A 530 25.06 9.78 -12.09
CA VAL A 530 24.72 11.11 -11.58
C VAL A 530 23.33 11.46 -12.14
N ASP A 531 22.38 11.80 -11.27
CA ASP A 531 21.04 12.16 -11.70
C ASP A 531 20.98 13.58 -12.30
N GLU A 532 19.79 13.94 -12.80
CA GLU A 532 19.55 15.23 -13.45
C GLU A 532 19.70 16.43 -12.50
N VAL A 533 19.73 16.21 -11.16
CA VAL A 533 19.94 17.26 -10.16
C VAL A 533 21.37 17.29 -9.62
N GLY A 534 22.26 16.44 -10.15
CA GLY A 534 23.68 16.40 -9.79
C GLY A 534 23.99 15.53 -8.58
N ASP A 535 23.03 14.75 -8.10
CA ASP A 535 23.27 13.78 -7.05
C ASP A 535 23.98 12.53 -7.60
N SER A 536 25.06 12.15 -6.97
CA SER A 536 25.85 10.96 -7.33
C SER A 536 25.25 9.72 -6.67
N PHE A 537 25.15 8.63 -7.44
CA PHE A 537 24.65 7.35 -6.97
C PHE A 537 25.63 6.24 -7.31
N GLU A 538 25.78 5.34 -6.36
CA GLU A 538 26.38 4.04 -6.56
C GLU A 538 25.31 3.01 -6.88
N GLU A 539 25.46 2.26 -7.96
CA GLU A 539 24.62 1.12 -8.30
C GLU A 539 25.30 -0.16 -7.80
N TYR A 540 24.63 -0.88 -6.95
CA TYR A 540 25.10 -2.18 -6.50
C TYR A 540 24.08 -3.27 -6.76
N ILE A 541 24.57 -4.46 -7.01
CA ILE A 541 23.75 -5.63 -7.26
C ILE A 541 23.34 -6.21 -5.91
N VAL A 542 22.04 -6.45 -5.76
CA VAL A 542 21.48 -7.14 -4.60
C VAL A 542 20.96 -8.48 -5.07
N TYR A 543 21.45 -9.52 -4.43
CA TYR A 543 21.01 -10.89 -4.65
C TYR A 543 19.97 -11.27 -3.60
N HIS A 544 18.94 -11.99 -4.05
CA HIS A 544 18.05 -12.69 -3.11
C HIS A 544 18.86 -13.69 -2.29
N LYS A 545 18.65 -13.74 -0.97
CA LYS A 545 19.50 -14.51 -0.05
C LYS A 545 19.55 -16.01 -0.41
N LYS A 546 18.42 -16.60 -0.82
CA LYS A 546 18.37 -18.00 -1.20
C LYS A 546 18.99 -18.27 -2.57
N PHE A 547 19.03 -17.27 -3.44
CA PHE A 547 19.81 -17.34 -4.67
C PHE A 547 21.32 -17.34 -4.39
N LEU A 548 21.80 -16.53 -3.44
CA LEU A 548 23.21 -16.58 -2.98
C LEU A 548 23.54 -17.93 -2.36
N GLU A 549 22.64 -18.50 -1.58
CA GLU A 549 22.81 -19.84 -1.01
C GLU A 549 22.91 -20.90 -2.12
N TRP A 550 22.06 -20.85 -3.14
CA TRP A 550 22.16 -21.67 -4.34
C TRP A 550 23.52 -21.51 -5.05
N MET A 551 24.01 -20.28 -5.20
CA MET A 551 25.33 -20.01 -5.81
C MET A 551 26.44 -20.71 -5.02
N ARG A 552 26.47 -20.55 -3.70
CA ARG A 552 27.49 -21.16 -2.81
C ARG A 552 27.49 -22.69 -2.90
N ILE A 553 26.32 -23.30 -2.83
CA ILE A 553 26.17 -24.76 -2.89
C ILE A 553 26.65 -25.30 -4.25
N ASN A 554 26.44 -24.55 -5.32
CA ASN A 554 26.89 -24.93 -6.68
C ASN A 554 28.30 -24.44 -7.04
N GLY A 555 29.11 -23.98 -6.05
CA GLY A 555 30.50 -23.58 -6.24
C GLY A 555 30.68 -22.30 -7.08
N ILE A 556 29.66 -21.44 -7.13
CA ILE A 556 29.69 -20.17 -7.85
C ILE A 556 30.17 -19.07 -6.89
N ASP A 557 31.17 -18.30 -7.30
CA ASP A 557 31.77 -17.24 -6.50
C ASP A 557 30.76 -16.11 -6.23
N THR A 558 30.42 -15.88 -4.98
CA THR A 558 29.44 -14.86 -4.55
C THR A 558 30.07 -13.47 -4.40
N GLU A 559 31.40 -13.37 -4.36
CA GLU A 559 32.13 -12.10 -4.20
C GLU A 559 32.49 -11.46 -5.54
N LYS A 560 32.42 -12.25 -6.63
CA LYS A 560 32.71 -11.76 -7.98
C LYS A 560 31.64 -10.75 -8.41
N ARG A 561 32.09 -9.63 -8.98
CA ARG A 561 31.20 -8.70 -9.71
C ARG A 561 30.86 -9.28 -11.09
N TYR A 562 29.62 -9.67 -11.26
CA TYR A 562 29.10 -10.23 -12.53
C TYR A 562 28.57 -9.12 -13.43
N THR A 563 28.80 -9.27 -14.75
CA THR A 563 28.11 -8.45 -15.76
C THR A 563 26.62 -8.82 -15.84
N GLN A 564 25.81 -8.01 -16.52
CA GLN A 564 24.38 -8.31 -16.67
C GLN A 564 24.17 -9.61 -17.48
N GLU A 565 24.99 -9.85 -18.49
CA GLU A 565 24.95 -11.07 -19.29
C GLU A 565 25.29 -12.31 -18.45
N GLU A 566 26.32 -12.24 -17.63
CA GLU A 566 26.67 -13.31 -16.67
C GLU A 566 25.57 -13.55 -15.64
N ILE A 567 24.90 -12.49 -15.15
CA ILE A 567 23.76 -12.62 -14.23
C ILE A 567 22.59 -13.31 -14.92
N ASP A 568 22.28 -12.90 -16.14
CA ASP A 568 21.19 -13.52 -16.92
C ASP A 568 21.47 -15.01 -17.16
N GLU A 569 22.72 -15.40 -17.40
CA GLU A 569 23.14 -16.79 -17.53
C GLU A 569 23.07 -17.56 -16.20
N LEU A 570 23.45 -16.94 -15.10
CA LEU A 570 23.33 -17.52 -13.75
C LEU A 570 21.87 -17.79 -13.42
N VAL A 571 20.99 -16.81 -13.64
CA VAL A 571 19.55 -16.95 -13.42
C VAL A 571 18.98 -18.05 -14.31
N ALA A 572 19.41 -18.13 -15.59
CA ALA A 572 18.94 -19.14 -16.53
C ALA A 572 19.29 -20.58 -16.11
N ARG A 573 20.38 -20.76 -15.37
CA ARG A 573 20.80 -22.08 -14.82
C ARG A 573 20.22 -22.37 -13.44
N SER A 574 19.62 -21.39 -12.79
CA SER A 574 19.09 -21.53 -11.45
C SER A 574 17.67 -22.11 -11.43
N PRO A 575 17.20 -22.63 -10.29
CA PRO A 575 15.82 -23.06 -10.12
C PRO A 575 14.81 -21.91 -10.18
N TYR A 576 15.28 -20.66 -10.15
CA TYR A 576 14.44 -19.47 -10.28
C TYR A 576 14.16 -19.06 -11.74
N TYR A 577 14.70 -19.77 -12.73
CA TYR A 577 14.47 -19.47 -14.14
C TYR A 577 13.00 -19.68 -14.53
N LYS A 578 12.37 -18.63 -15.08
CA LYS A 578 10.93 -18.59 -15.40
C LYS A 578 10.03 -18.91 -14.19
N ALA A 579 10.50 -18.61 -13.00
CA ALA A 579 9.82 -18.81 -11.74
C ALA A 579 9.79 -17.52 -10.90
N THR A 580 9.94 -16.36 -11.55
CA THR A 580 9.84 -15.05 -10.90
C THR A 580 8.43 -14.47 -11.04
N ALA A 581 8.10 -13.47 -10.24
CA ALA A 581 6.78 -12.86 -10.28
C ALA A 581 6.37 -12.34 -11.67
N ASN A 582 7.36 -11.89 -12.48
CA ASN A 582 7.14 -11.26 -13.79
C ASN A 582 7.28 -12.22 -14.99
N ASP A 583 7.69 -13.45 -14.78
CA ASP A 583 7.91 -14.40 -15.89
C ASP A 583 7.36 -15.81 -15.65
N VAL A 584 6.75 -16.07 -14.50
CA VAL A 584 6.04 -17.32 -14.21
C VAL A 584 4.87 -17.52 -15.18
N ASP A 585 4.47 -18.75 -15.41
CA ASP A 585 3.18 -19.03 -16.04
C ASP A 585 2.04 -18.58 -15.12
N TRP A 586 1.44 -17.43 -15.40
CA TRP A 586 0.43 -16.81 -14.55
C TRP A 586 -0.86 -17.62 -14.45
N LEU A 587 -1.25 -18.35 -15.50
CA LEU A 587 -2.41 -19.24 -15.44
C LEU A 587 -2.14 -20.42 -14.50
N MET A 588 -0.95 -21.02 -14.60
CA MET A 588 -0.55 -22.07 -13.67
C MET A 588 -0.41 -21.56 -12.24
N LYS A 589 0.09 -20.32 -12.03
CA LYS A 589 0.10 -19.69 -10.71
C LYS A 589 -1.32 -19.60 -10.11
N VAL A 590 -2.30 -19.20 -10.90
CA VAL A 590 -3.70 -19.10 -10.45
C VAL A 590 -4.29 -20.49 -10.17
N ARG A 591 -4.01 -21.48 -11.00
CA ARG A 591 -4.42 -22.89 -10.77
C ARG A 591 -3.79 -23.47 -9.50
N MET A 592 -2.52 -23.19 -9.27
CA MET A 592 -1.81 -23.56 -8.05
C MET A 592 -2.49 -22.94 -6.82
N GLN A 593 -2.81 -21.64 -6.86
CA GLN A 593 -3.57 -20.97 -5.80
C GLN A 593 -4.90 -21.68 -5.54
N GLY A 594 -5.69 -21.99 -6.57
CA GLY A 594 -6.97 -22.68 -6.43
C GLY A 594 -6.82 -24.10 -5.85
N ALA A 595 -5.78 -24.82 -6.22
CA ALA A 595 -5.49 -26.15 -5.70
C ALA A 595 -5.11 -26.10 -4.19
N ILE A 596 -4.27 -25.14 -3.82
CA ILE A 596 -3.88 -24.91 -2.41
C ILE A 596 -5.06 -24.39 -1.57
N GLN A 597 -5.93 -23.53 -2.15
CA GLN A 597 -7.09 -22.97 -1.46
C GLN A 597 -8.00 -24.05 -0.88
N LYS A 598 -8.06 -25.22 -1.48
CA LYS A 598 -8.83 -26.37 -0.95
C LYS A 598 -8.37 -26.82 0.45
N TRP A 599 -7.12 -26.49 0.82
CA TRP A 599 -6.52 -26.85 2.11
C TRP A 599 -6.32 -25.65 3.04
N VAL A 600 -6.94 -24.49 2.71
CA VAL A 600 -6.92 -23.29 3.55
C VAL A 600 -8.38 -22.89 3.83
N ASP A 601 -8.80 -22.98 5.07
CA ASP A 601 -10.19 -22.74 5.47
C ASP A 601 -10.61 -21.26 5.35
N HIS A 602 -9.71 -20.31 5.67
CA HIS A 602 -9.93 -18.89 5.31
C HIS A 602 -9.60 -18.65 3.83
N SER A 603 -8.76 -17.70 3.51
CA SER A 603 -8.40 -17.36 2.16
C SER A 603 -6.88 -17.20 2.00
N ILE A 604 -6.45 -16.85 0.80
CA ILE A 604 -5.04 -16.66 0.42
C ILE A 604 -4.88 -15.24 -0.09
N SER A 605 -3.96 -14.48 0.51
CA SER A 605 -3.51 -13.23 -0.06
C SER A 605 -2.46 -13.50 -1.13
N VAL A 606 -2.80 -13.16 -2.36
CA VAL A 606 -1.92 -13.36 -3.52
C VAL A 606 -2.08 -12.22 -4.51
N THR A 607 -0.97 -11.85 -5.14
CA THR A 607 -0.96 -10.87 -6.23
C THR A 607 -0.35 -11.49 -7.48
N VAL A 608 -1.08 -11.46 -8.57
CA VAL A 608 -0.56 -11.82 -9.88
C VAL A 608 0.14 -10.58 -10.45
N ASN A 609 1.47 -10.57 -10.42
CA ASN A 609 2.27 -9.49 -10.98
C ASN A 609 2.42 -9.69 -12.49
N LEU A 610 2.10 -8.66 -13.24
CA LEU A 610 2.12 -8.67 -14.70
C LEU A 610 3.04 -7.57 -15.22
N PRO A 611 3.83 -7.82 -16.28
CA PRO A 611 4.61 -6.78 -16.92
C PRO A 611 3.71 -5.73 -17.59
N ASN A 612 4.25 -4.54 -17.81
CA ASN A 612 3.50 -3.38 -18.35
C ASN A 612 2.80 -3.65 -19.70
N ASN A 613 3.36 -4.53 -20.52
CA ASN A 613 2.93 -4.75 -21.90
C ASN A 613 1.84 -5.83 -22.10
N VAL A 614 1.20 -6.28 -21.02
CA VAL A 614 0.09 -7.23 -21.12
C VAL A 614 -1.21 -6.52 -21.48
N ASP A 615 -2.10 -7.22 -22.17
CA ASP A 615 -3.42 -6.76 -22.55
C ASP A 615 -4.49 -7.07 -21.47
N GLU A 616 -5.65 -6.46 -21.60
CA GLU A 616 -6.81 -6.70 -20.73
C GLU A 616 -7.37 -8.12 -20.91
N ALA A 617 -7.20 -8.73 -22.06
CA ALA A 617 -7.67 -10.08 -22.34
C ALA A 617 -6.96 -11.12 -21.47
N LEU A 618 -5.67 -10.92 -21.15
CA LEU A 618 -4.96 -11.78 -20.20
C LEU A 618 -5.54 -11.61 -18.78
N VAL A 619 -5.81 -10.39 -18.34
CA VAL A 619 -6.41 -10.12 -17.02
C VAL A 619 -7.78 -10.82 -16.91
N ASN A 620 -8.60 -10.70 -17.94
CA ASN A 620 -9.88 -11.41 -17.99
C ASN A 620 -9.71 -12.94 -17.86
N ARG A 621 -8.78 -13.52 -18.62
CA ARG A 621 -8.51 -14.98 -18.55
C ARG A 621 -8.07 -15.40 -17.16
N LEU A 622 -7.20 -14.62 -16.51
CA LEU A 622 -6.71 -14.91 -15.16
C LEU A 622 -7.82 -14.90 -14.12
N TYR A 623 -8.71 -13.92 -14.17
CA TYR A 623 -9.85 -13.85 -13.25
C TYR A 623 -10.88 -14.98 -13.48
N VAL A 624 -11.18 -15.31 -14.74
CA VAL A 624 -12.08 -16.43 -15.07
C VAL A 624 -11.45 -17.77 -14.62
N GLU A 625 -10.15 -17.93 -14.81
CA GLU A 625 -9.43 -19.12 -14.34
C GLU A 625 -9.41 -19.20 -12.80
N ALA A 626 -9.23 -18.07 -12.10
CA ALA A 626 -9.29 -18.02 -10.64
C ALA A 626 -10.65 -18.48 -10.12
N TRP A 627 -11.73 -18.00 -10.72
CA TRP A 627 -13.09 -18.45 -10.40
C TRP A 627 -13.27 -19.96 -10.62
N ARG A 628 -12.88 -20.46 -11.80
CA ARG A 628 -13.03 -21.88 -12.17
C ARG A 628 -12.16 -22.81 -11.32
N SER A 629 -11.01 -22.33 -10.89
CA SER A 629 -10.08 -23.09 -10.04
C SER A 629 -10.51 -23.12 -8.56
N GLY A 630 -11.55 -22.36 -8.18
CA GLY A 630 -12.04 -22.30 -6.80
C GLY A 630 -11.22 -21.40 -5.89
N CYS A 631 -10.54 -20.39 -6.42
CA CYS A 631 -9.95 -19.33 -5.61
C CYS A 631 -11.04 -18.55 -4.89
N LYS A 632 -10.76 -18.09 -3.67
CA LYS A 632 -11.65 -17.21 -2.89
C LYS A 632 -11.49 -15.73 -3.22
N GLY A 633 -10.34 -15.35 -3.79
CA GLY A 633 -10.05 -14.01 -4.26
C GLY A 633 -8.84 -14.00 -5.20
N CYS A 634 -8.71 -12.92 -5.95
CA CYS A 634 -7.57 -12.71 -6.84
C CYS A 634 -7.31 -11.23 -7.00
N THR A 635 -6.06 -10.82 -6.85
CA THR A 635 -5.60 -9.45 -7.08
C THR A 635 -4.57 -9.45 -8.20
N ILE A 636 -4.69 -8.50 -9.12
CA ILE A 636 -3.76 -8.33 -10.23
C ILE A 636 -3.04 -7.00 -10.08
N TYR A 637 -1.74 -7.02 -10.27
CA TYR A 637 -0.91 -5.83 -10.32
C TYR A 637 -0.12 -5.82 -11.64
N ARG A 638 -0.34 -4.81 -12.47
CA ARG A 638 0.43 -4.59 -13.70
C ARG A 638 1.48 -3.51 -13.45
N ASP A 639 2.71 -3.75 -13.88
CA ASP A 639 3.79 -2.77 -13.76
C ASP A 639 3.37 -1.42 -14.36
N GLY A 640 3.55 -0.35 -13.59
CA GLY A 640 3.17 1.00 -13.98
C GLY A 640 1.68 1.36 -13.80
N SER A 641 0.85 0.43 -13.29
CA SER A 641 -0.55 0.74 -12.94
C SER A 641 -0.67 1.62 -11.69
N ARG A 642 0.34 1.62 -10.83
CA ARG A 642 0.50 2.53 -9.68
C ARG A 642 1.94 3.01 -9.61
N SER A 643 2.20 4.15 -8.97
CA SER A 643 3.56 4.59 -8.63
C SER A 643 4.20 3.57 -7.68
N GLY A 644 5.03 2.70 -8.23
CA GLY A 644 5.67 1.59 -7.52
C GLY A 644 7.03 1.98 -6.96
N VAL A 645 7.42 1.32 -5.86
CA VAL A 645 8.71 1.52 -5.17
C VAL A 645 9.86 0.76 -5.84
N MET A 646 9.57 -0.22 -6.71
CA MET A 646 10.58 -0.99 -7.43
C MET A 646 10.33 -0.96 -8.94
N ILE A 647 11.35 -0.57 -9.70
CA ILE A 647 11.30 -0.53 -11.16
C ILE A 647 12.20 -1.64 -11.69
N ALA A 648 11.63 -2.59 -12.43
CA ALA A 648 12.41 -3.57 -13.17
C ALA A 648 13.09 -2.88 -14.35
N VAL A 649 14.40 -2.97 -14.46
CA VAL A 649 15.14 -2.49 -15.65
C VAL A 649 14.90 -3.47 -16.77
N SER A 650 13.91 -3.19 -17.63
CA SER A 650 13.60 -4.05 -18.77
C SER A 650 14.55 -3.83 -19.95
N LYS A 651 14.88 -4.90 -20.67
CA LYS A 651 15.72 -4.87 -21.91
C LYS A 651 15.18 -3.96 -23.02
N LYS A 652 13.94 -3.44 -22.92
CA LYS A 652 13.31 -2.61 -23.96
C LYS A 652 13.80 -1.17 -23.97
N ASP A 653 14.34 -0.66 -22.87
CA ASP A 653 14.88 0.72 -22.84
C ASP A 653 16.20 0.84 -23.62
N LYS A 654 16.94 -0.27 -23.81
CA LYS A 654 18.14 -0.29 -24.65
C LYS A 654 17.85 -0.32 -26.17
N LYS A 655 16.69 -0.82 -26.63
CA LYS A 655 16.35 -0.88 -28.05
C LYS A 655 15.81 0.42 -28.63
N LYS A 656 15.31 1.34 -27.81
CA LYS A 656 14.94 2.69 -28.29
C LYS A 656 16.14 3.61 -28.47
N LYS A 657 17.32 3.27 -27.92
CA LYS A 657 18.56 4.04 -28.11
C LYS A 657 19.43 3.57 -29.29
N SER A 658 19.14 2.46 -29.94
CA SER A 658 19.99 1.90 -31.01
C SER A 658 19.43 1.96 -32.44
N ALA A 659 18.32 2.68 -32.66
CA ALA A 659 17.72 2.85 -33.99
C ALA A 659 17.68 4.33 -34.44
N ALA A 660 18.69 5.11 -34.12
CA ALA A 660 18.90 6.45 -34.67
C ALA A 660 20.39 6.70 -34.87
N GLN A 661 20.85 6.47 -36.07
CA GLN A 661 22.09 7.02 -36.61
C GLN A 661 21.75 7.91 -37.80
N PRO A 662 22.51 8.97 -38.11
CA PRO A 662 23.33 9.90 -37.34
C PRO A 662 22.80 11.35 -37.41
N ALA A 663 22.46 11.91 -36.28
CA ALA A 663 22.28 13.36 -36.15
C ALA A 663 22.97 13.85 -34.85
N ASN A 664 24.20 13.38 -34.61
CA ASN A 664 24.82 13.42 -33.30
C ASN A 664 25.48 14.73 -32.89
N ASP A 665 25.64 15.68 -33.80
CA ASP A 665 26.37 16.94 -33.48
C ASP A 665 25.48 18.05 -32.92
N LYS A 666 24.18 18.01 -33.22
CA LYS A 666 23.23 19.01 -32.69
C LYS A 666 22.61 18.63 -31.33
N VAL A 667 22.44 17.37 -31.03
CA VAL A 667 21.83 16.91 -29.77
C VAL A 667 22.85 16.98 -28.62
N THR A 668 24.12 16.66 -28.90
CA THR A 668 25.20 16.80 -27.92
C THR A 668 25.49 18.26 -27.58
N ALA A 669 25.36 19.17 -28.55
CA ALA A 669 25.47 20.61 -28.34
C ALA A 669 24.28 21.16 -27.52
N LEU A 670 23.04 20.67 -27.76
CA LEU A 670 21.86 21.05 -26.95
C LEU A 670 21.90 20.46 -25.52
N ALA A 671 22.34 19.22 -25.35
CA ALA A 671 22.49 18.62 -24.03
C ALA A 671 23.56 19.32 -23.17
N ASN A 672 24.64 19.75 -23.79
CA ASN A 672 25.69 20.53 -23.12
C ASN A 672 25.25 21.98 -22.79
N VAL A 673 24.31 22.55 -23.54
CA VAL A 673 23.74 23.88 -23.28
C VAL A 673 22.66 23.81 -22.16
N LEU A 674 21.97 22.70 -22.01
CA LEU A 674 20.95 22.48 -20.97
C LEU A 674 21.53 22.01 -19.63
N ALA A 675 22.78 21.55 -19.60
CA ALA A 675 23.42 20.97 -18.42
C ALA A 675 24.09 22.00 -17.47
N VAL A 676 24.16 23.28 -17.83
CA VAL A 676 24.77 24.31 -16.98
C VAL A 676 23.71 25.32 -16.57
N THR A 677 23.12 25.13 -15.38
CA THR A 677 22.42 26.22 -14.70
C THR A 677 23.44 27.26 -14.29
N GLU A 678 23.38 28.44 -14.87
CA GLU A 678 24.20 29.56 -14.44
C GLU A 678 23.95 29.83 -12.95
N THR A 679 25.04 29.90 -12.19
CA THR A 679 24.94 30.20 -10.76
C THR A 679 24.28 31.56 -10.58
N ARG A 680 23.19 31.63 -9.80
CA ARG A 680 22.49 32.89 -9.56
C ARG A 680 23.41 33.94 -8.98
N PRO A 681 23.59 35.09 -9.66
CA PRO A 681 24.32 36.21 -9.09
C PRO A 681 23.67 36.71 -7.79
N ARG A 682 24.48 37.40 -6.95
CA ARG A 682 23.94 38.01 -5.72
C ARG A 682 22.83 39.00 -6.01
N GLU A 683 22.99 39.79 -7.08
CA GLU A 683 22.05 40.79 -7.52
C GLU A 683 21.54 40.45 -8.92
N LEU A 684 20.27 40.62 -9.19
CA LEU A 684 19.63 40.48 -10.48
C LEU A 684 18.88 41.77 -10.82
N GLU A 685 18.96 42.24 -12.06
CA GLU A 685 18.05 43.26 -12.53
C GLU A 685 16.62 42.77 -12.43
N CYS A 686 15.70 43.67 -12.15
CA CYS A 686 14.31 43.30 -11.87
C CYS A 686 13.32 44.25 -12.52
N ASP A 687 12.39 43.68 -13.26
CA ASP A 687 11.18 44.38 -13.70
C ASP A 687 10.04 44.20 -12.67
N VAL A 688 9.26 45.27 -12.49
CA VAL A 688 8.12 45.29 -11.57
C VAL A 688 6.82 45.39 -12.38
N VAL A 689 6.00 44.36 -12.30
CA VAL A 689 4.72 44.27 -13.00
C VAL A 689 3.57 44.22 -12.00
N ARG A 690 2.63 45.14 -12.12
CA ARG A 690 1.44 45.22 -11.28
C ARG A 690 0.25 44.56 -11.95
N PHE A 691 -0.53 43.83 -11.16
CA PHE A 691 -1.76 43.19 -11.63
C PHE A 691 -2.81 43.14 -10.51
N GLN A 692 -3.98 42.65 -10.81
CA GLN A 692 -5.03 42.35 -9.83
C GLN A 692 -5.20 40.87 -9.69
N ASN A 693 -5.41 40.43 -8.41
CA ASN A 693 -5.84 39.12 -8.08
C ASN A 693 -7.04 39.22 -7.15
N ASN A 694 -8.21 38.73 -7.56
CA ASN A 694 -9.46 38.80 -6.79
C ASN A 694 -9.81 40.18 -6.19
N ARG A 695 -9.63 41.27 -6.96
CA ARG A 695 -9.82 42.69 -6.58
C ARG A 695 -8.70 43.29 -5.71
N GLU A 696 -7.73 42.54 -5.27
CA GLU A 696 -6.56 43.04 -4.57
C GLU A 696 -5.49 43.50 -5.53
N LYS A 697 -4.67 44.47 -5.14
CA LYS A 697 -3.53 44.92 -5.92
C LYS A 697 -2.31 44.03 -5.61
N TRP A 698 -1.77 43.43 -6.64
CA TRP A 698 -0.61 42.54 -6.56
C TRP A 698 0.55 43.07 -7.38
N VAL A 699 1.75 42.63 -7.05
CA VAL A 699 2.99 42.98 -7.76
C VAL A 699 3.79 41.70 -8.03
N ALA A 700 4.34 41.59 -9.25
CA ALA A 700 5.34 40.61 -9.64
C ALA A 700 6.69 41.28 -9.81
N PHE A 701 7.73 40.67 -9.21
CA PHE A 701 9.12 41.01 -9.39
C PHE A 701 9.75 39.96 -10.31
N VAL A 702 10.10 40.34 -11.54
CA VAL A 702 10.74 39.42 -12.51
C VAL A 702 12.22 39.71 -12.52
N GLY A 703 13.02 38.83 -11.91
CA GLY A 703 14.48 38.91 -11.92
C GLY A 703 15.05 38.42 -13.25
N LEU A 704 15.94 39.22 -13.84
CA LEU A 704 16.51 38.98 -15.16
C LEU A 704 17.99 38.61 -15.06
N LEU A 705 18.39 37.62 -15.85
CA LEU A 705 19.79 37.28 -16.08
C LEU A 705 20.03 37.39 -17.60
N ASP A 706 20.93 38.27 -17.99
CA ASP A 706 21.20 38.60 -19.40
C ASP A 706 19.94 38.94 -20.22
N GLY A 707 19.01 39.68 -19.60
CA GLY A 707 17.76 40.08 -20.21
C GLY A 707 16.68 38.99 -20.28
N TYR A 708 16.97 37.76 -19.85
CA TYR A 708 16.02 36.65 -19.80
C TYR A 708 15.43 36.48 -18.40
N PRO A 709 14.11 36.20 -18.26
CA PRO A 709 13.51 35.91 -16.95
C PRO A 709 14.17 34.70 -16.27
N TYR A 710 14.75 34.92 -15.10
CA TYR A 710 15.47 33.91 -14.31
C TYR A 710 14.70 33.50 -13.07
N GLU A 711 13.98 34.45 -12.47
CA GLU A 711 13.14 34.19 -11.31
C GLU A 711 11.96 35.16 -11.27
N ILE A 712 10.88 34.76 -10.60
CA ILE A 712 9.71 35.59 -10.37
C ILE A 712 9.29 35.47 -8.90
N PHE A 713 8.91 36.59 -8.29
CA PHE A 713 8.29 36.65 -6.96
C PHE A 713 7.02 37.47 -7.03
N THR A 714 5.97 37.04 -6.31
CA THR A 714 4.67 37.73 -6.37
C THR A 714 4.12 37.93 -4.98
N GLY A 715 3.52 39.07 -4.72
CA GLY A 715 2.91 39.39 -3.45
C GLY A 715 1.91 40.52 -3.50
N LEU A 716 1.22 40.73 -2.39
CA LEU A 716 0.24 41.77 -2.21
C LEU A 716 0.93 43.14 -2.17
N GLN A 717 0.35 44.11 -2.90
CA GLN A 717 0.79 45.50 -2.85
C GLN A 717 -0.14 46.27 -1.87
N ASP A 718 0.22 46.29 -0.63
CA ASP A 718 -0.51 46.89 0.47
C ASP A 718 0.46 47.49 1.49
N ASP A 719 0.04 48.55 2.17
CA ASP A 719 0.89 49.27 3.14
C ASP A 719 0.93 48.57 4.53
N GLU A 720 -0.06 47.75 4.87
CA GLU A 720 -0.18 47.03 6.15
C GLU A 720 0.16 45.55 6.05
N GLU A 721 -0.36 44.83 5.02
CA GLU A 721 -0.23 43.34 4.88
C GLU A 721 0.68 42.91 3.73
N GLY A 722 1.33 43.81 2.99
CA GLY A 722 2.09 43.53 1.82
C GLY A 722 3.35 44.38 1.66
N ILE A 723 3.55 44.90 0.44
CA ILE A 723 4.68 45.77 0.10
C ILE A 723 4.16 47.10 -0.36
N ALA A 724 4.56 48.16 0.36
CA ALA A 724 4.36 49.56 -0.08
C ALA A 724 5.39 49.87 -1.18
N LEU A 725 4.89 50.05 -2.42
CA LEU A 725 5.75 50.37 -3.55
C LEU A 725 5.17 51.56 -4.36
N PRO A 726 5.90 52.66 -4.53
CA PRO A 726 5.43 53.81 -5.35
C PRO A 726 5.06 53.38 -6.78
N LYS A 727 3.97 53.87 -7.31
CA LYS A 727 3.48 53.56 -8.68
C LYS A 727 4.50 53.79 -9.78
N THR A 728 5.44 54.69 -9.55
CA THR A 728 6.50 55.10 -10.50
C THR A 728 7.64 54.09 -10.60
N VAL A 729 7.73 53.13 -9.67
CA VAL A 729 8.81 52.10 -9.64
C VAL A 729 8.38 50.96 -10.57
N THR A 730 9.05 50.86 -11.72
CA THR A 730 8.83 49.77 -12.72
C THR A 730 10.03 48.89 -12.88
N LYS A 731 11.21 49.29 -12.34
CA LYS A 731 12.47 48.55 -12.40
C LYS A 731 13.20 48.65 -11.06
N GLY A 732 14.08 47.69 -10.78
CA GLY A 732 14.98 47.68 -9.64
C GLY A 732 15.94 46.49 -9.68
N ARG A 733 16.35 46.03 -8.51
CA ARG A 733 17.23 44.86 -8.37
C ARG A 733 16.73 43.95 -7.27
N ILE A 734 16.83 42.64 -7.46
CA ILE A 734 16.62 41.63 -6.41
C ILE A 734 17.96 41.20 -5.84
N ILE A 735 18.16 41.43 -4.57
CA ILE A 735 19.38 41.13 -3.84
C ILE A 735 19.13 39.90 -2.98
N LYS A 736 19.92 38.83 -3.18
CA LYS A 736 19.92 37.65 -2.34
C LYS A 736 20.88 37.83 -1.18
N GLN A 737 20.36 37.75 0.03
CA GLN A 737 21.12 37.74 1.28
C GLN A 737 21.19 36.33 1.85
N VAL A 738 22.25 36.02 2.61
CA VAL A 738 22.38 34.79 3.38
C VAL A 738 22.50 35.21 4.85
N ASN A 739 21.55 34.82 5.68
CA ASN A 739 21.54 35.11 7.09
C ASN A 739 22.61 34.29 7.85
N ALA A 740 22.90 34.64 9.07
CA ALA A 740 23.89 33.95 9.89
C ALA A 740 23.58 32.48 10.18
N ASP A 741 22.32 32.10 10.11
CA ASP A 741 21.82 30.72 10.24
C ASP A 741 21.79 29.93 8.92
N GLY A 742 22.31 30.53 7.82
CA GLY A 742 22.32 29.91 6.48
C GLY A 742 21.01 30.04 5.71
N THR A 743 19.97 30.63 6.28
CA THR A 743 18.71 30.90 5.56
C THR A 743 18.88 31.99 4.52
N LYS A 744 18.09 31.90 3.42
CA LYS A 744 18.17 32.82 2.30
C LYS A 744 17.04 33.84 2.39
N ARG A 745 17.42 35.14 2.37
CA ARG A 745 16.49 36.28 2.29
C ARG A 745 16.61 36.98 0.94
N TYR A 746 15.54 37.48 0.39
CA TYR A 746 15.49 38.23 -0.86
C TYR A 746 14.95 39.62 -0.59
N ASP A 747 15.72 40.64 -1.00
CA ASP A 747 15.40 42.06 -0.83
C ASP A 747 15.20 42.68 -2.21
N PHE A 748 14.30 43.66 -2.33
CA PHE A 748 14.11 44.43 -3.55
C PHE A 748 14.60 45.86 -3.34
N GLN A 749 15.54 46.30 -4.19
CA GLN A 749 16.12 47.64 -4.13
C GLN A 749 15.75 48.44 -5.41
N PHE A 750 15.34 49.66 -5.24
CA PHE A 750 15.05 50.58 -6.35
C PHE A 750 15.59 51.98 -6.07
N GLU A 751 15.76 52.79 -7.11
CA GLU A 751 16.11 54.21 -6.99
C GLU A 751 14.87 55.08 -7.12
N ASN A 752 14.70 56.02 -6.23
CA ASN A 752 13.63 57.01 -6.34
C ASN A 752 14.03 58.14 -7.34
N LYS A 753 13.04 59.03 -7.68
CA LYS A 753 13.27 60.12 -8.62
C LYS A 753 14.39 61.11 -8.26
N ARG A 754 14.91 61.03 -7.01
CA ARG A 754 16.00 61.85 -6.50
C ARG A 754 17.34 61.11 -6.41
N GLY A 755 17.43 59.90 -6.98
CA GLY A 755 18.64 59.08 -6.99
C GLY A 755 18.97 58.35 -5.67
N TYR A 756 18.05 58.40 -4.66
CA TYR A 756 18.26 57.65 -3.40
C TYR A 756 17.82 56.20 -3.56
N LYS A 757 18.68 55.26 -3.12
CA LYS A 757 18.38 53.86 -3.10
C LYS A 757 17.48 53.52 -1.90
N THR A 758 16.35 52.92 -2.18
CA THR A 758 15.40 52.42 -1.17
C THR A 758 15.36 50.89 -1.28
N THR A 759 15.48 50.19 -0.14
CA THR A 759 15.45 48.73 -0.09
C THR A 759 14.21 48.25 0.68
N VAL A 760 13.46 47.37 0.06
CA VAL A 760 12.38 46.62 0.69
C VAL A 760 12.96 45.27 1.10
N GLU A 761 13.12 45.06 2.37
CA GLU A 761 13.76 43.87 2.92
C GLU A 761 12.74 42.73 3.11
N GLY A 762 13.20 41.47 2.95
CA GLY A 762 12.46 40.29 3.34
C GLY A 762 11.23 40.00 2.47
N LEU A 763 11.34 39.96 1.14
CA LEU A 763 10.23 39.61 0.26
C LEU A 763 9.56 38.27 0.64
N SER A 764 10.37 37.27 1.02
CA SER A 764 9.86 35.95 1.45
C SER A 764 9.06 35.96 2.75
N GLU A 765 9.28 36.97 3.59
CA GLU A 765 8.60 37.12 4.90
C GLU A 765 7.30 37.89 4.79
N LYS A 766 7.18 38.71 3.74
CA LYS A 766 6.04 39.60 3.48
C LYS A 766 5.03 39.02 2.50
N PHE A 767 5.38 37.97 1.78
CA PHE A 767 4.49 37.39 0.77
C PHE A 767 3.77 36.16 1.30
N ASN A 768 2.53 35.96 0.85
CA ASN A 768 1.73 34.77 1.18
C ASN A 768 2.52 33.50 0.81
N PRO A 769 2.73 32.57 1.76
CA PRO A 769 3.56 31.37 1.56
C PRO A 769 3.12 30.47 0.40
N GLU A 770 1.83 30.40 0.12
CA GLU A 770 1.29 29.56 -0.97
C GLU A 770 1.73 30.11 -2.33
N TYR A 771 1.44 31.38 -2.59
CA TYR A 771 1.84 32.03 -3.84
C TYR A 771 3.36 32.22 -3.97
N TRP A 772 4.06 32.37 -2.86
CA TRP A 772 5.51 32.34 -2.81
C TRP A 772 6.06 30.99 -3.30
N ASN A 773 5.46 29.87 -2.89
CA ASN A 773 5.86 28.54 -3.33
C ASN A 773 5.59 28.31 -4.81
N TYR A 774 4.45 28.74 -5.35
CA TYR A 774 4.19 28.67 -6.79
C TYR A 774 5.20 29.50 -7.59
N ALA A 775 5.46 30.72 -7.17
CA ALA A 775 6.45 31.59 -7.78
C ALA A 775 7.87 31.00 -7.74
N LYS A 776 8.23 30.32 -6.66
CA LYS A 776 9.50 29.60 -6.50
C LYS A 776 9.63 28.43 -7.46
N LEU A 777 8.55 27.64 -7.67
CA LEU A 777 8.53 26.55 -8.67
C LEU A 777 8.68 27.10 -10.10
N ILE A 778 7.97 28.16 -10.43
CA ILE A 778 8.09 28.84 -11.75
C ILE A 778 9.52 29.37 -11.92
N SER A 779 10.11 29.97 -10.88
CA SER A 779 11.50 30.40 -10.90
C SER A 779 12.47 29.23 -11.14
N GLY A 780 12.17 28.05 -10.61
CA GLY A 780 12.91 26.83 -10.90
C GLY A 780 12.94 26.49 -12.38
N VAL A 781 11.77 26.52 -13.02
CA VAL A 781 11.61 26.26 -14.46
C VAL A 781 12.30 27.31 -15.32
N LEU A 782 12.20 28.59 -14.95
CA LEU A 782 12.86 29.71 -15.65
C LEU A 782 14.39 29.60 -15.64
N ARG A 783 14.99 29.15 -14.55
CA ARG A 783 16.45 28.93 -14.39
C ARG A 783 17.00 27.92 -15.39
N TYR A 784 16.18 26.94 -15.79
CA TYR A 784 16.55 25.95 -16.80
C TYR A 784 16.26 26.43 -18.23
N ARG A 785 16.02 27.73 -18.41
CA ARG A 785 15.81 28.37 -19.73
C ARG A 785 14.69 27.71 -20.56
N MET A 786 13.64 27.17 -19.88
CA MET A 786 12.45 26.70 -20.59
C MET A 786 11.88 27.84 -21.45
N PRO A 787 11.53 27.63 -22.73
CA PRO A 787 10.96 28.67 -23.58
C PRO A 787 9.76 29.34 -22.90
N ILE A 788 9.73 30.67 -22.91
CA ILE A 788 8.76 31.48 -22.15
C ILE A 788 7.31 31.13 -22.50
N ASP A 789 7.04 30.84 -23.79
CA ASP A 789 5.70 30.40 -24.24
C ASP A 789 5.26 29.08 -23.60
N HIS A 790 6.21 28.16 -23.29
CA HIS A 790 5.93 26.92 -22.58
C HIS A 790 5.71 27.17 -21.08
N VAL A 791 6.49 28.09 -20.47
CA VAL A 791 6.27 28.49 -19.07
C VAL A 791 4.89 29.14 -18.91
N ILE A 792 4.48 29.99 -19.84
CA ILE A 792 3.15 30.62 -19.85
C ILE A 792 2.04 29.56 -19.96
N LYS A 793 2.19 28.57 -20.85
CA LYS A 793 1.23 27.44 -20.95
C LYS A 793 1.16 26.64 -19.68
N LEU A 794 2.30 26.39 -19.02
CA LEU A 794 2.36 25.72 -17.74
C LEU A 794 1.58 26.51 -16.67
N VAL A 795 1.82 27.82 -16.56
CA VAL A 795 1.10 28.69 -15.60
C VAL A 795 -0.39 28.72 -15.90
N ALA A 796 -0.79 28.82 -17.16
CA ALA A 796 -2.20 28.80 -17.58
C ALA A 796 -2.90 27.49 -17.21
N SER A 797 -2.18 26.37 -17.19
CA SER A 797 -2.73 25.05 -16.89
C SER A 797 -2.92 24.79 -15.38
N LEU A 798 -2.37 25.65 -14.49
CA LEU A 798 -2.52 25.48 -13.06
C LEU A 798 -4.01 25.59 -12.66
N GLN A 799 -4.46 24.63 -11.88
CA GLN A 799 -5.81 24.62 -11.29
C GLN A 799 -5.73 25.25 -9.90
N LEU A 800 -6.05 26.54 -9.82
CA LEU A 800 -6.18 27.29 -8.59
C LEU A 800 -7.67 27.54 -8.32
N ASN A 801 -8.07 27.66 -7.06
CA ASN A 801 -9.47 27.92 -6.67
C ASN A 801 -9.90 29.36 -7.00
N ASP A 802 -9.84 29.76 -8.24
CA ASP A 802 -10.11 31.10 -8.72
C ASP A 802 -11.50 31.21 -9.34
N GLN A 803 -12.35 32.08 -8.83
CA GLN A 803 -13.70 32.35 -9.33
C GLN A 803 -13.80 33.67 -10.15
N SER A 804 -12.71 34.40 -10.33
CA SER A 804 -12.71 35.73 -10.95
C SER A 804 -11.98 35.76 -12.29
N ILE A 805 -12.30 36.78 -13.12
CA ILE A 805 -11.63 37.05 -14.41
C ILE A 805 -10.18 37.50 -14.19
N ASN A 806 -9.89 38.19 -13.08
CA ASN A 806 -8.56 38.66 -12.72
C ASN A 806 -7.96 37.70 -11.65
N THR A 807 -7.14 36.79 -12.09
CA THR A 807 -6.53 35.76 -11.24
C THR A 807 -5.02 35.95 -11.13
N TRP A 808 -4.41 35.35 -10.13
CA TRP A 808 -2.96 35.31 -9.98
C TRP A 808 -2.28 34.75 -11.23
N LYS A 809 -2.83 33.67 -11.84
CA LYS A 809 -2.32 33.08 -13.10
C LYS A 809 -2.23 34.12 -14.20
N ASN A 810 -3.32 34.85 -14.47
CA ASN A 810 -3.37 35.90 -15.51
C ASN A 810 -2.35 37.01 -15.24
N GLY A 811 -2.11 37.30 -13.94
CA GLY A 811 -1.10 38.29 -13.54
C GLY A 811 0.32 37.81 -13.83
N VAL A 812 0.66 36.57 -13.51
CA VAL A 812 1.96 35.96 -13.80
C VAL A 812 2.17 35.77 -15.32
N GLU A 813 1.15 35.30 -16.05
CA GLU A 813 1.19 35.21 -17.51
C GLU A 813 1.50 36.57 -18.11
N ARG A 814 0.81 37.62 -17.68
CA ARG A 814 1.02 38.99 -18.15
C ARG A 814 2.45 39.47 -17.86
N ALA A 815 2.99 39.14 -16.69
CA ALA A 815 4.36 39.50 -16.32
C ALA A 815 5.41 38.82 -17.22
N LEU A 816 5.16 37.59 -17.66
CA LEU A 816 6.06 36.82 -18.51
C LEU A 816 5.88 37.03 -20.00
N LYS A 817 4.65 37.36 -20.50
CA LYS A 817 4.34 37.53 -21.92
C LYS A 817 5.18 38.61 -22.62
N LYS A 818 5.59 39.66 -21.91
CA LYS A 818 6.43 40.71 -22.44
C LYS A 818 7.86 40.28 -22.81
N TYR A 819 8.28 39.06 -22.41
CA TYR A 819 9.58 38.50 -22.78
C TYR A 819 9.53 37.53 -23.97
N ILE A 820 8.35 37.34 -24.58
CA ILE A 820 8.23 36.64 -25.87
C ILE A 820 8.74 37.57 -26.97
N ALA A 821 9.65 37.07 -27.78
CA ALA A 821 10.20 37.86 -28.89
C ALA A 821 9.09 38.33 -29.89
N ASP A 822 9.15 39.58 -30.27
CA ASP A 822 8.20 40.13 -31.23
C ASP A 822 8.22 39.37 -32.56
N GLY A 823 7.04 39.14 -33.14
CA GLY A 823 6.88 38.33 -34.35
C GLY A 823 6.75 36.83 -34.13
N THR A 824 6.88 36.36 -32.90
CA THR A 824 6.68 34.94 -32.58
C THR A 824 5.23 34.54 -32.89
N ALA A 825 5.04 33.47 -33.69
CA ALA A 825 3.71 32.98 -34.06
C ALA A 825 3.01 32.32 -32.88
N ALA A 826 1.78 32.67 -32.61
CA ALA A 826 0.92 32.03 -31.61
C ALA A 826 0.31 30.73 -32.18
N LYS A 827 1.10 29.66 -32.27
CA LYS A 827 0.66 28.37 -32.85
C LYS A 827 -0.58 27.80 -32.16
N GLY A 828 -1.58 27.42 -32.97
CA GLY A 828 -2.83 26.82 -32.48
C GLY A 828 -3.86 27.83 -31.98
N GLN A 829 -3.65 29.14 -32.19
CA GLN A 829 -4.63 30.20 -31.88
C GLN A 829 -5.13 30.87 -33.17
N VAL A 830 -6.44 30.94 -33.30
CA VAL A 830 -7.10 31.64 -34.41
C VAL A 830 -7.52 33.05 -34.00
N CYS A 831 -7.41 33.98 -34.91
CA CYS A 831 -7.87 35.31 -34.66
C CYS A 831 -9.40 35.34 -34.49
N PRO A 832 -9.93 35.89 -33.37
CA PRO A 832 -11.37 35.91 -33.12
C PRO A 832 -12.17 36.81 -34.05
N VAL A 833 -11.49 37.69 -34.83
CA VAL A 833 -12.13 38.61 -35.74
C VAL A 833 -12.18 38.06 -37.16
N CYS A 834 -11.08 37.48 -37.67
CA CYS A 834 -11.02 36.98 -39.04
C CYS A 834 -10.91 35.47 -39.20
N GLY A 835 -10.84 34.71 -38.08
CA GLY A 835 -10.77 33.26 -38.10
C GLY A 835 -9.44 32.65 -38.62
N GLN A 836 -8.42 33.46 -38.89
CA GLN A 836 -7.14 33.01 -39.46
C GLN A 836 -6.09 32.72 -38.37
N GLU A 837 -5.24 31.72 -38.56
CA GLU A 837 -4.10 31.39 -37.66
C GLU A 837 -2.87 32.29 -37.95
N THR A 838 -3.08 33.61 -37.94
CA THR A 838 -2.03 34.60 -38.25
C THR A 838 -1.71 35.51 -37.07
N LEU A 839 -2.01 35.06 -35.85
CA LEU A 839 -1.67 35.77 -34.62
C LEU A 839 -0.18 35.68 -34.31
N VAL A 840 0.44 36.81 -34.01
CA VAL A 840 1.85 36.93 -33.55
C VAL A 840 1.92 37.76 -32.29
N TYR A 841 2.93 37.51 -31.47
CA TYR A 841 3.24 38.38 -30.34
C TYR A 841 3.94 39.65 -30.80
N GLN A 842 3.51 40.77 -30.25
CA GLN A 842 4.19 42.08 -30.42
C GLN A 842 4.01 42.87 -29.13
N GLU A 843 5.12 43.24 -28.48
CA GLU A 843 5.13 43.90 -27.17
C GLU A 843 4.29 43.17 -26.10
N GLY A 844 4.25 41.84 -26.17
CA GLY A 844 3.46 40.98 -25.24
C GLY A 844 1.96 40.89 -25.57
N CYS A 845 1.48 41.58 -26.62
CA CYS A 845 0.13 41.48 -27.12
C CYS A 845 0.04 40.55 -28.34
N LEU A 846 -1.11 39.92 -28.57
CA LEU A 846 -1.39 39.16 -29.78
C LEU A 846 -1.95 40.07 -30.85
N ILE A 847 -1.28 40.17 -31.99
CA ILE A 847 -1.70 40.95 -33.14
C ILE A 847 -1.92 40.02 -34.34
N CYS A 848 -3.07 40.16 -34.99
CA CYS A 848 -3.37 39.44 -36.22
C CYS A 848 -2.69 40.10 -37.41
N LYS A 849 -1.77 39.40 -38.08
CA LYS A 849 -1.12 39.91 -39.29
C LYS A 849 -2.06 40.08 -40.49
N ASN A 850 -3.23 39.41 -40.46
CA ASN A 850 -4.19 39.50 -41.57
C ASN A 850 -5.18 40.67 -41.45
N CYS A 851 -5.75 40.92 -40.29
CA CYS A 851 -6.79 41.94 -40.10
C CYS A 851 -6.40 43.07 -39.12
N GLY A 852 -5.19 43.07 -38.57
CA GLY A 852 -4.73 44.08 -37.63
C GLY A 852 -5.38 44.00 -36.22
N ALA A 853 -6.29 43.08 -36.01
CA ALA A 853 -6.93 42.93 -34.69
C ALA A 853 -5.87 42.64 -33.60
N SER A 854 -5.95 43.36 -32.49
CA SER A 854 -5.02 43.27 -31.38
C SER A 854 -5.78 42.80 -30.12
N ARG A 855 -5.17 41.88 -29.40
CA ARG A 855 -5.64 41.39 -28.09
C ARG A 855 -4.49 41.46 -27.07
N CYS A 856 -4.57 42.45 -26.20
CA CYS A 856 -3.73 42.56 -25.00
C CYS A 856 -4.56 42.01 -23.85
N GLY A 857 -4.15 40.85 -23.32
CA GLY A 857 -4.87 40.12 -22.26
C GLY A 857 -4.56 40.59 -20.87
#